data_cd6843d81c3bda11246ad44077ecc7ac
#
_entry.id   cd6843d81c3bda11246ad44077ecc7ac
#
_cell.length_a   1.000
_cell.length_b   1.000
_cell.length_c   1.000
_cell.angle_alpha   90.00
_cell.angle_beta   90.00
_cell.angle_gamma   90.00
#
_symmetry.space_group_name_H-M   'P 1'
#
loop_
_entity.id
_entity.type
_entity.pdbx_description
1 polymer ?
#
loop_
_entity_poly.entity_id
_entity_poly.type
_entity_poly.pdbx_seq_one_letter_code
_entity_poly.pdbx_strand_id
1 'polypeptide(L)'
;MALFSGAGLACKSGAILAGGVIRRLPRSAEIQPFQATGILSAMRFNTALTAAASTFAIGVAALSTPAFAQSTGSIDFDKEIVVTGARGGTQAVAGISAPDTAKAKAVLTAENIERQNPGQTILDTINQIPGVSFQNNDAYGSSGGTLNVRGFSSDRVSLTFDGVPLNDSGNYAVYSNQQIDPELIEQVNVNLGTTDVDSPTASAAGGTVNLRTKKPDHDLGAMFSFSAGEYDFMRLFAKIETGDITQGGLRAWFSASKAVNDNPFNNYGRVNKQQYNFRIYQPLAGDDFISLAGHWNQNRNNFFGSLPLRLDANRVVGSGSGNRFPANASERKYNINFPCSTTALVNGGVAANFGIADPASSCGTEFDRRYNPTDTGNLRISSRFTLADSLVLTVDPSYQYVKANGGGTVNANEGLRDIDPTSGVANVAGYLAGAPRFGRDINGDGDILDTVAVLAPSQTQTHRIGVIAGLRWEMDDNNTFRVAYTYDRARHRQTGEVALLNTDGEPVNVFATDAALKDVNGAVLQKRDRLSYAILHQISAEYRGEFMDEKLVVTAGLRAPFFKRNLTNYCFTSSASGFVECFGGNAAAVTLATSLNPYSATTNATTGAISVAGWAPPQQRIYNYSKLLPNIGFVYDVTDNASVFGNFSQGLSVPGTDNLYQAFFFPVGTSRAKPAPETTDNFDLGFRFRSGSIQAQVSGFYNQFHNRLASAYDPEINQTIYRNLGDVKKYGIDGSIAFSPIENISLYAFGSVMKSEIKDNLVLGENANGTSILAMTAGKREAGAPKYTFGFTARGSLGPVELGVTAKRTGERYIYDNNEAIYTGTYLAPGSLTSAGATPTAVGSRTQVYSATAAAYWLVNLDARVKLEQLGLGKSYLQLNVYNLFNQFYVGGFGGNAFQNQTFCPGNTTSTACNGVGAGLSVYGNTPNVQIGAPRTVSGTVVFQF
;
A
#
# COMPACT_ATOMS: atom_id res chain seq x y z
N MET A 1 -0.38 41.48 4.53
CA MET A 1 -0.07 42.84 4.96
C MET A 1 0.74 42.72 6.23
N ALA A 2 2.02 42.89 6.07
CA ALA A 2 2.98 43.65 6.87
C ALA A 2 3.15 43.20 8.35
N LEU A 3 4.30 43.13 8.97
CA LEU A 3 5.65 43.62 8.69
C LEU A 3 6.59 42.97 9.74
N PHE A 4 7.81 42.85 9.35
CA PHE A 4 9.05 42.65 10.06
C PHE A 4 9.24 43.38 11.38
N SER A 5 10.00 42.74 12.28
CA SER A 5 11.18 43.26 13.02
C SER A 5 11.69 42.10 13.90
N GLY A 6 12.91 41.68 13.93
CA GLY A 6 14.20 42.35 13.88
C GLY A 6 14.75 42.47 15.27
N ALA A 7 15.58 41.54 15.77
CA ALA A 7 16.59 41.83 16.76
C ALA A 7 17.70 40.76 16.73
N GLY A 8 18.86 41.20 16.31
CA GLY A 8 20.09 40.48 16.40
C GLY A 8 20.71 40.61 17.81
N LEU A 9 21.50 39.62 18.17
CA LEU A 9 22.45 39.73 19.27
C LEU A 9 23.78 39.09 18.88
N ALA A 10 24.82 39.88 19.12
CA ALA A 10 26.17 39.72 18.76
C ALA A 10 26.90 38.60 19.47
N CYS A 11 27.75 37.92 18.75
CA CYS A 11 28.76 37.03 19.27
C CYS A 11 30.00 37.78 19.75
N LYS A 12 30.50 37.45 20.92
CA LYS A 12 31.87 37.82 21.37
C LYS A 12 32.79 36.60 21.24
N SER A 13 33.91 36.87 20.59
CA SER A 13 35.04 36.03 20.32
C SER A 13 35.83 35.59 21.55
N GLY A 14 36.34 34.38 21.54
CA GLY A 14 37.43 33.90 22.35
C GLY A 14 38.25 32.87 21.57
N ALA A 15 39.45 33.30 21.13
CA ALA A 15 40.39 32.48 20.39
C ALA A 15 41.29 31.71 21.33
N ILE A 16 41.62 30.46 21.02
CA ILE A 16 42.87 29.79 21.40
C ILE A 16 43.37 28.97 20.20
N LEU A 17 44.64 29.19 19.87
CA LEU A 17 45.46 28.62 18.83
C LEU A 17 45.84 27.17 19.11
N ALA A 18 45.86 26.34 18.07
CA ALA A 18 46.93 25.35 17.87
C ALA A 18 46.86 24.73 16.46
N GLY A 19 48.00 24.78 15.79
CA GLY A 19 48.30 24.63 14.41
C GLY A 19 48.05 23.25 13.75
N GLY A 20 47.95 23.32 12.44
CA GLY A 20 47.87 22.14 11.54
C GLY A 20 47.61 22.55 10.09
N VAL A 21 48.63 22.72 9.37
CA VAL A 21 48.85 22.71 7.90
C VAL A 21 47.63 22.73 6.99
N ILE A 22 47.37 23.90 6.42
CA ILE A 22 46.46 24.08 5.28
C ILE A 22 47.24 23.91 3.98
N ARG A 23 46.96 22.87 3.20
CA ARG A 23 47.34 22.81 1.77
C ARG A 23 46.35 23.62 0.96
N ARG A 24 46.81 24.70 0.38
CA ARG A 24 46.07 25.51 -0.61
C ARG A 24 45.91 24.72 -1.92
N LEU A 25 44.70 24.67 -2.43
CA LEU A 25 44.41 24.39 -3.83
C LEU A 25 44.38 25.72 -4.62
N PRO A 26 44.84 25.76 -5.87
CA PRO A 26 45.01 27.01 -6.63
C PRO A 26 43.68 27.54 -7.17
N ARG A 27 43.51 28.84 -7.08
CA ARG A 27 42.51 29.63 -7.80
C ARG A 27 42.93 29.79 -9.27
N SER A 28 41.91 29.99 -10.08
CA SER A 28 41.84 30.53 -11.43
C SER A 28 41.69 29.49 -12.57
N ALA A 29 40.45 29.38 -13.05
CA ALA A 29 40.17 29.26 -14.46
C ALA A 29 39.09 30.29 -14.80
N GLU A 30 39.46 31.29 -15.53
CA GLU A 30 38.64 32.34 -16.13
C GLU A 30 37.64 31.70 -17.10
N ILE A 31 36.35 32.01 -16.91
CA ILE A 31 35.30 31.70 -17.86
C ILE A 31 35.33 32.80 -18.92
N GLN A 32 35.84 32.51 -20.10
CA GLN A 32 35.64 33.35 -21.27
C GLN A 32 34.22 33.18 -21.81
N PRO A 33 33.54 34.27 -22.24
CA PRO A 33 32.19 34.17 -22.80
C PRO A 33 32.27 33.58 -24.22
N PHE A 34 31.54 32.48 -24.41
CA PHE A 34 31.29 31.89 -25.73
C PHE A 34 30.43 32.85 -26.54
N GLN A 35 30.96 33.44 -27.57
CA GLN A 35 30.23 34.22 -28.56
C GLN A 35 29.33 33.29 -29.39
N ALA A 36 28.03 33.43 -29.23
CA ALA A 36 27.03 32.81 -30.10
C ALA A 36 26.92 33.60 -31.42
N THR A 37 27.78 33.28 -32.37
CA THR A 37 27.64 33.72 -33.76
C THR A 37 27.82 32.51 -34.66
N GLY A 38 26.69 31.89 -35.07
CA GLY A 38 26.75 30.80 -36.04
C GLY A 38 25.50 29.99 -36.28
N ILE A 39 24.34 30.31 -35.74
CA ILE A 39 23.08 29.56 -35.98
C ILE A 39 21.92 30.49 -36.42
N LEU A 40 22.18 31.50 -37.22
CA LEU A 40 21.16 32.38 -37.77
C LEU A 40 21.14 32.44 -39.30
N SER A 41 21.64 31.42 -39.99
CA SER A 41 21.57 31.36 -41.45
C SER A 41 20.91 30.09 -42.05
N ALA A 42 20.18 29.33 -41.28
CA ALA A 42 19.43 28.16 -41.77
C ALA A 42 17.92 28.29 -41.65
N MET A 43 17.36 29.46 -41.37
CA MET A 43 15.90 29.71 -41.30
C MET A 43 15.41 30.65 -42.39
N ARG A 44 15.79 30.43 -43.63
CA ARG A 44 15.13 31.04 -44.80
C ARG A 44 15.15 30.09 -45.99
N PHE A 45 14.40 29.00 -45.90
CA PHE A 45 13.86 28.28 -47.08
C PHE A 45 12.76 27.31 -46.51
N ASN A 46 11.53 27.68 -46.76
CA ASN A 46 10.36 26.83 -46.96
C ASN A 46 9.07 27.46 -46.42
N THR A 47 8.72 28.58 -47.01
CA THR A 47 7.34 29.13 -46.89
C THR A 47 6.46 28.79 -48.06
N ALA A 48 6.83 27.82 -48.91
CA ALA A 48 6.04 27.42 -50.08
C ALA A 48 5.51 25.98 -50.05
N LEU A 49 5.74 25.20 -49.02
CA LEU A 49 5.24 23.82 -48.90
C LEU A 49 4.17 23.63 -47.79
N THR A 50 3.80 24.68 -47.09
CA THR A 50 2.80 24.60 -46.00
C THR A 50 1.36 24.76 -46.39
N ALA A 51 1.07 25.04 -47.68
CA ALA A 51 -0.32 25.18 -48.18
C ALA A 51 -0.92 23.88 -48.79
N ALA A 52 -0.12 22.85 -49.01
CA ALA A 52 -0.59 21.55 -49.54
C ALA A 52 -0.69 20.44 -48.50
N ALA A 53 -0.11 20.66 -47.29
CA ALA A 53 -0.16 19.68 -46.19
C ALA A 53 -1.36 19.88 -45.23
N SER A 54 -2.01 21.03 -45.28
CA SER A 54 -3.15 21.36 -44.37
C SER A 54 -4.49 20.77 -44.81
N THR A 55 -4.64 20.27 -46.02
CA THR A 55 -5.88 19.62 -46.49
C THR A 55 -5.84 18.10 -46.37
N PHE A 56 -4.67 17.50 -46.07
CA PHE A 56 -4.55 16.05 -45.81
C PHE A 56 -4.54 15.71 -44.33
N ALA A 57 -4.26 16.69 -43.46
CA ALA A 57 -4.21 16.49 -42.01
C ALA A 57 -5.59 16.51 -41.30
N ILE A 58 -6.64 16.94 -41.98
CA ILE A 58 -8.02 16.94 -41.44
C ILE A 58 -8.72 15.57 -41.65
N GLY A 59 -8.17 14.70 -42.47
CA GLY A 59 -8.70 13.36 -42.74
C GLY A 59 -8.17 12.24 -41.88
N VAL A 60 -7.11 12.46 -41.08
CA VAL A 60 -6.44 11.42 -40.25
C VAL A 60 -6.66 11.63 -38.75
N ALA A 61 -7.18 12.79 -38.32
CA ALA A 61 -7.49 13.08 -36.92
C ALA A 61 -8.79 12.39 -36.40
N ALA A 62 -9.44 11.53 -37.19
CA ALA A 62 -10.66 10.81 -36.82
C ALA A 62 -10.44 9.32 -36.50
N LEU A 63 -9.20 8.86 -36.39
CA LEU A 63 -8.88 7.53 -35.89
C LEU A 63 -8.19 7.62 -34.54
N SER A 64 -8.83 8.31 -33.56
CA SER A 64 -8.53 8.04 -32.17
C SER A 64 -8.97 6.60 -31.90
N THR A 65 -7.97 5.69 -31.80
CA THR A 65 -8.23 4.33 -31.34
C THR A 65 -8.94 4.40 -29.99
N PRO A 66 -10.11 3.80 -29.82
CA PRO A 66 -10.82 3.80 -28.54
C PRO A 66 -9.94 3.19 -27.46
N ALA A 67 -9.98 3.79 -26.26
CA ALA A 67 -9.31 3.27 -25.09
C ALA A 67 -10.00 1.98 -24.65
N PHE A 68 -9.35 0.84 -24.89
CA PHE A 68 -9.89 -0.47 -24.58
C PHE A 68 -9.56 -0.87 -23.14
N ALA A 69 -10.53 -1.48 -22.50
CA ALA A 69 -10.39 -2.04 -21.16
C ALA A 69 -9.63 -3.38 -21.22
N GLN A 70 -8.48 -3.49 -20.54
CA GLN A 70 -7.67 -4.71 -20.56
C GLN A 70 -7.96 -5.64 -19.39
N SER A 71 -7.94 -6.97 -19.66
CA SER A 71 -7.77 -7.97 -18.63
C SER A 71 -6.31 -8.03 -18.13
N THR A 72 -6.09 -8.61 -16.94
CA THR A 72 -4.76 -8.79 -16.37
C THR A 72 -3.97 -9.80 -17.23
N GLY A 73 -2.94 -9.42 -17.88
CA GLY A 73 -1.99 -10.36 -18.47
C GLY A 73 -2.04 -10.56 -19.99
N SER A 74 -3.08 -10.12 -20.69
CA SER A 74 -3.11 -10.15 -22.14
C SER A 74 -3.40 -8.78 -22.71
N ILE A 75 -2.44 -8.22 -23.40
CA ILE A 75 -2.60 -6.95 -24.13
C ILE A 75 -3.62 -7.10 -25.26
N ASP A 76 -3.90 -8.33 -25.70
CA ASP A 76 -4.69 -8.62 -26.90
C ASP A 76 -6.16 -8.94 -26.66
N PHE A 77 -6.51 -9.50 -25.51
CA PHE A 77 -7.89 -9.89 -25.26
C PHE A 77 -8.85 -8.69 -25.27
N ASP A 78 -8.32 -7.51 -24.99
CA ASP A 78 -9.10 -6.27 -24.92
C ASP A 78 -9.29 -5.53 -26.26
N LYS A 79 -8.58 -5.90 -27.32
CA LYS A 79 -8.90 -5.39 -28.65
C LYS A 79 -10.30 -5.83 -29.09
N GLU A 80 -10.82 -6.89 -28.52
CA GLU A 80 -12.07 -7.51 -28.90
C GLU A 80 -13.28 -7.21 -28.02
N ILE A 81 -13.08 -6.57 -26.87
CA ILE A 81 -14.20 -5.99 -26.14
C ILE A 81 -14.66 -4.67 -26.81
N VAL A 82 -14.14 -4.34 -27.95
CA VAL A 82 -14.88 -3.53 -28.90
C VAL A 82 -15.91 -4.45 -29.53
N VAL A 83 -17.09 -4.44 -28.97
CA VAL A 83 -18.28 -4.81 -29.70
C VAL A 83 -18.23 -4.02 -30.99
N THR A 84 -17.91 -4.67 -32.11
CA THR A 84 -17.92 -4.04 -33.44
C THR A 84 -19.29 -3.46 -33.79
N GLY A 85 -20.33 -3.82 -33.02
CA GLY A 85 -21.65 -3.21 -33.00
C GLY A 85 -21.82 -2.00 -32.10
N ALA A 86 -20.90 -1.69 -31.21
CA ALA A 86 -20.97 -0.43 -30.46
C ALA A 86 -20.64 0.73 -31.39
N ARG A 87 -21.66 1.26 -31.99
CA ARG A 87 -21.65 2.39 -32.90
C ARG A 87 -21.23 3.65 -32.16
N GLY A 88 -19.96 3.89 -32.15
CA GLY A 88 -19.28 5.00 -31.46
C GLY A 88 -18.34 4.47 -30.41
N GLY A 89 -17.01 4.58 -30.64
CA GLY A 89 -15.97 4.25 -29.68
C GLY A 89 -16.28 4.86 -28.33
N THR A 90 -15.93 4.16 -27.24
CA THR A 90 -16.09 4.65 -25.86
C THR A 90 -15.16 5.83 -25.65
N GLN A 91 -15.55 7.01 -26.08
CA GLN A 91 -14.80 8.24 -25.81
C GLN A 91 -14.84 8.51 -24.32
N ALA A 92 -13.65 8.64 -23.69
CA ALA A 92 -13.59 9.04 -22.30
C ALA A 92 -14.18 10.45 -22.13
N VAL A 93 -15.03 10.63 -21.11
CA VAL A 93 -15.54 11.95 -20.73
C VAL A 93 -14.80 12.38 -19.46
N ALA A 94 -14.15 13.52 -19.50
CA ALA A 94 -13.27 13.99 -18.40
C ALA A 94 -12.11 13.03 -18.09
N GLY A 95 -11.65 12.26 -19.08
CA GLY A 95 -10.62 11.25 -18.88
C GLY A 95 -11.08 10.01 -18.11
N ILE A 96 -12.39 9.77 -18.01
CA ILE A 96 -12.98 8.60 -17.35
C ILE A 96 -13.92 7.90 -18.32
N SER A 97 -13.83 6.56 -18.39
CA SER A 97 -14.76 5.76 -19.18
C SER A 97 -15.28 4.56 -18.39
N ALA A 98 -16.50 4.13 -18.72
CA ALA A 98 -17.12 2.90 -18.24
C ALA A 98 -17.25 1.92 -19.42
N PRO A 99 -16.31 1.00 -19.61
CA PRO A 99 -16.30 0.12 -20.76
C PRO A 99 -17.46 -0.87 -20.74
N ASP A 100 -17.85 -1.35 -21.91
CA ASP A 100 -18.97 -2.29 -22.08
C ASP A 100 -18.52 -3.71 -21.80
N THR A 101 -18.51 -4.06 -20.54
CA THR A 101 -18.10 -5.37 -20.06
C THR A 101 -19.14 -5.92 -19.07
N ALA A 102 -19.15 -7.23 -18.88
CA ALA A 102 -20.06 -7.86 -17.93
C ALA A 102 -19.78 -7.47 -16.46
N LYS A 103 -18.69 -6.76 -16.19
CA LYS A 103 -18.24 -6.37 -14.83
C LYS A 103 -18.50 -4.90 -14.55
N ALA A 104 -18.68 -4.54 -13.28
CA ALA A 104 -18.60 -3.16 -12.84
C ALA A 104 -17.15 -2.68 -12.95
N LYS A 105 -16.84 -1.89 -13.98
CA LYS A 105 -15.48 -1.47 -14.34
C LYS A 105 -15.42 0.02 -14.63
N ALA A 106 -14.30 0.65 -14.28
CA ALA A 106 -13.98 2.02 -14.66
C ALA A 106 -12.54 2.11 -15.17
N VAL A 107 -12.31 2.97 -16.15
CA VAL A 107 -11.01 3.26 -16.74
C VAL A 107 -10.69 4.73 -16.59
N LEU A 108 -9.50 5.02 -16.05
CA LEU A 108 -8.92 6.36 -16.03
C LEU A 108 -7.83 6.43 -17.10
N THR A 109 -7.93 7.44 -17.98
CA THR A 109 -6.94 7.67 -19.03
C THR A 109 -5.84 8.64 -18.59
N ALA A 110 -4.76 8.72 -19.37
CA ALA A 110 -3.66 9.66 -19.16
C ALA A 110 -4.15 11.10 -18.95
N GLU A 111 -5.21 11.53 -19.66
CA GLU A 111 -5.82 12.85 -19.49
C GLU A 111 -6.22 13.16 -18.05
N ASN A 112 -6.84 12.21 -17.34
CA ASN A 112 -7.19 12.38 -15.93
C ASN A 112 -5.97 12.29 -15.03
N ILE A 113 -5.05 11.36 -15.31
CA ILE A 113 -3.88 11.05 -14.50
C ILE A 113 -2.92 12.25 -14.45
N GLU A 114 -2.68 12.89 -15.59
CA GLU A 114 -1.74 14.02 -15.72
C GLU A 114 -2.20 15.30 -15.04
N ARG A 115 -3.47 15.39 -14.63
CA ARG A 115 -4.03 16.54 -13.89
C ARG A 115 -3.78 16.51 -12.39
N GLN A 116 -3.35 15.37 -11.87
CA GLN A 116 -3.12 15.19 -10.44
C GLN A 116 -1.84 15.92 -9.99
N ASN A 117 -1.60 15.93 -8.67
CA ASN A 117 -0.34 16.42 -8.13
C ASN A 117 0.86 15.70 -8.77
N PRO A 118 1.95 16.41 -9.08
CA PRO A 118 3.12 15.82 -9.72
C PRO A 118 3.72 14.72 -8.84
N GLY A 119 3.94 13.55 -9.44
CA GLY A 119 4.50 12.37 -8.74
C GLY A 119 3.55 11.66 -7.78
N GLN A 120 2.27 12.02 -7.77
CA GLN A 120 1.26 11.41 -6.93
C GLN A 120 1.06 9.92 -7.27
N THR A 121 0.79 9.12 -6.24
CA THR A 121 0.48 7.69 -6.43
C THR A 121 -0.82 7.49 -7.20
N ILE A 122 -0.84 6.51 -8.09
CA ILE A 122 -2.05 6.14 -8.84
C ILE A 122 -3.20 5.70 -7.92
N LEU A 123 -2.89 5.24 -6.71
CA LEU A 123 -3.89 4.85 -5.72
C LEU A 123 -4.77 6.02 -5.29
N ASP A 124 -4.23 7.25 -5.30
CA ASP A 124 -5.03 8.44 -5.03
C ASP A 124 -5.83 8.87 -6.27
N THR A 125 -5.29 8.70 -7.46
CA THR A 125 -5.99 9.00 -8.71
C THR A 125 -7.26 8.16 -8.85
N ILE A 126 -7.22 6.85 -8.57
CA ILE A 126 -8.40 5.98 -8.60
C ILE A 126 -9.44 6.29 -7.50
N ASN A 127 -9.10 7.16 -6.57
CA ASN A 127 -10.02 7.63 -5.52
C ASN A 127 -11.25 8.37 -6.07
N GLN A 128 -11.27 8.70 -7.35
CA GLN A 128 -12.42 9.29 -8.07
C GLN A 128 -13.40 8.22 -8.60
N ILE A 129 -13.15 6.94 -8.39
CA ILE A 129 -14.02 5.85 -8.84
C ILE A 129 -15.04 5.52 -7.74
N PRO A 130 -16.32 5.22 -8.07
CA PRO A 130 -17.31 4.75 -7.11
C PRO A 130 -16.81 3.55 -6.34
N GLY A 131 -17.09 3.48 -5.03
CA GLY A 131 -16.68 2.35 -4.18
C GLY A 131 -15.19 2.26 -3.85
N VAL A 132 -14.35 3.10 -4.45
CA VAL A 132 -12.93 3.22 -4.10
C VAL A 132 -12.74 4.30 -3.04
N SER A 133 -11.92 4.01 -2.03
CA SER A 133 -11.55 4.95 -0.99
C SER A 133 -10.06 4.79 -0.67
N PHE A 134 -9.28 5.80 -0.99
CA PHE A 134 -7.88 5.90 -0.60
C PHE A 134 -7.70 7.08 0.36
N GLN A 135 -7.12 6.85 1.51
CA GLN A 135 -6.75 7.89 2.46
C GLN A 135 -5.24 8.04 2.43
N ASN A 136 -4.80 9.23 2.02
CA ASN A 136 -3.41 9.55 1.81
C ASN A 136 -2.79 10.20 3.06
N ASN A 137 -1.58 9.79 3.43
CA ASN A 137 -0.84 10.35 4.55
C ASN A 137 -0.05 11.60 4.15
N ASP A 138 0.20 11.76 2.86
CA ASP A 138 0.96 12.85 2.29
C ASP A 138 0.42 13.20 0.90
N ALA A 139 0.29 14.49 0.60
CA ALA A 139 -0.32 14.97 -0.63
C ALA A 139 0.45 14.60 -1.91
N TYR A 140 1.71 14.22 -1.78
CA TYR A 140 2.56 13.78 -2.91
C TYR A 140 2.60 12.26 -3.08
N GLY A 141 1.97 11.48 -2.16
CA GLY A 141 1.62 10.08 -2.35
C GLY A 141 2.69 9.04 -2.07
N SER A 142 3.81 9.40 -1.45
CA SER A 142 4.93 8.47 -1.25
C SER A 142 5.14 7.99 0.18
N SER A 143 4.37 8.48 1.16
CA SER A 143 4.56 8.09 2.56
C SER A 143 3.47 7.16 3.12
N GLY A 144 2.75 6.48 2.25
CA GLY A 144 1.74 5.51 2.63
C GLY A 144 0.31 5.99 2.48
N GLY A 145 -0.63 5.12 2.79
CA GLY A 145 -2.07 5.36 2.71
C GLY A 145 -2.85 4.07 2.85
N THR A 146 -4.16 4.17 2.94
CA THR A 146 -5.07 3.03 3.09
C THR A 146 -6.05 2.96 1.94
N LEU A 147 -5.97 1.89 1.14
CA LEU A 147 -6.88 1.62 0.03
C LEU A 147 -7.99 0.65 0.44
N ASN A 148 -9.21 0.98 0.06
CA ASN A 148 -10.37 0.10 0.10
C ASN A 148 -11.13 0.15 -1.23
N VAL A 149 -11.55 -1.00 -1.73
CA VAL A 149 -12.43 -1.13 -2.90
C VAL A 149 -13.66 -1.91 -2.47
N ARG A 150 -14.84 -1.28 -2.45
CA ARG A 150 -16.08 -1.87 -1.89
C ARG A 150 -15.86 -2.49 -0.50
N GLY A 151 -15.06 -1.83 0.35
CA GLY A 151 -14.72 -2.34 1.69
C GLY A 151 -13.74 -3.51 1.73
N PHE A 152 -13.17 -3.93 0.61
CA PHE A 152 -12.02 -4.83 0.60
C PHE A 152 -10.75 -4.03 0.78
N SER A 153 -9.90 -4.45 1.70
CA SER A 153 -8.59 -3.84 1.94
C SER A 153 -7.62 -4.16 0.80
N SER A 154 -6.57 -3.37 0.66
CA SER A 154 -5.60 -3.45 -0.45
C SER A 154 -4.93 -4.81 -0.63
N ASP A 155 -4.77 -5.59 0.43
CA ASP A 155 -4.21 -6.94 0.42
C ASP A 155 -5.12 -7.99 -0.25
N ARG A 156 -6.36 -7.62 -0.60
CA ARG A 156 -7.35 -8.43 -1.31
C ARG A 156 -7.67 -7.92 -2.72
N VAL A 157 -7.00 -6.84 -3.11
CA VAL A 157 -7.11 -6.25 -4.44
C VAL A 157 -5.87 -6.62 -5.24
N SER A 158 -6.06 -7.24 -6.40
CA SER A 158 -4.94 -7.51 -7.31
C SER A 158 -4.48 -6.21 -7.95
N LEU A 159 -3.22 -5.85 -7.75
CA LEU A 159 -2.59 -4.74 -8.45
C LEU A 159 -1.59 -5.29 -9.46
N THR A 160 -1.76 -4.94 -10.74
CA THR A 160 -0.82 -5.33 -11.79
C THR A 160 -0.24 -4.14 -12.53
N PHE A 161 0.93 -4.35 -13.10
CA PHE A 161 1.70 -3.40 -13.86
C PHE A 161 2.10 -4.04 -15.18
N ASP A 162 1.46 -3.63 -16.29
CA ASP A 162 1.55 -4.33 -17.57
C ASP A 162 1.38 -5.87 -17.41
N GLY A 163 0.38 -6.30 -16.64
CA GLY A 163 0.08 -7.70 -16.36
C GLY A 163 0.86 -8.35 -15.22
N VAL A 164 1.99 -7.79 -14.79
CA VAL A 164 2.81 -8.37 -13.71
C VAL A 164 2.27 -7.96 -12.33
N PRO A 165 2.09 -8.90 -11.38
CA PRO A 165 1.57 -8.57 -10.06
C PRO A 165 2.57 -7.75 -9.24
N LEU A 166 2.09 -6.61 -8.68
CA LEU A 166 2.86 -5.74 -7.79
C LEU A 166 2.59 -5.99 -6.29
N ASN A 167 1.56 -6.75 -5.96
CA ASN A 167 1.32 -7.11 -4.57
C ASN A 167 2.53 -7.84 -3.99
N ASP A 168 2.93 -7.48 -2.76
CA ASP A 168 3.95 -8.19 -2.01
C ASP A 168 3.68 -9.71 -1.97
N SER A 169 4.69 -10.52 -2.18
CA SER A 169 4.53 -11.97 -2.23
C SER A 169 4.34 -12.62 -0.85
N GLY A 170 4.62 -11.89 0.24
CA GLY A 170 4.43 -12.35 1.60
C GLY A 170 2.97 -12.17 2.05
N ASN A 171 2.55 -10.93 2.25
CA ASN A 171 1.25 -10.57 2.82
C ASN A 171 0.32 -9.85 1.82
N TYR A 172 0.67 -9.82 0.54
CA TYR A 172 -0.10 -9.19 -0.56
C TYR A 172 -0.31 -7.68 -0.43
N ALA A 173 0.47 -7.01 0.41
CA ALA A 173 0.38 -5.58 0.60
C ALA A 173 0.65 -4.81 -0.71
N VAL A 174 -0.01 -3.67 -0.85
CA VAL A 174 0.18 -2.70 -1.92
C VAL A 174 0.82 -1.45 -1.34
N TYR A 175 1.97 -1.07 -1.87
CA TYR A 175 2.75 0.07 -1.35
C TYR A 175 2.69 1.26 -2.30
N SER A 176 2.27 2.42 -1.81
CA SER A 176 2.14 3.66 -2.59
C SER A 176 3.50 4.19 -3.07
N ASN A 177 4.56 4.00 -2.28
CA ASN A 177 5.92 4.45 -2.61
C ASN A 177 6.62 3.62 -3.69
N GLN A 178 6.07 2.46 -4.07
CA GLN A 178 6.62 1.59 -5.11
C GLN A 178 5.95 1.77 -6.48
N GLN A 179 5.01 2.70 -6.59
CA GLN A 179 4.29 2.95 -7.84
C GLN A 179 5.16 3.73 -8.83
N ILE A 180 4.95 3.46 -10.12
CA ILE A 180 5.62 4.15 -11.23
C ILE A 180 5.18 5.61 -11.32
N ASP A 181 6.02 6.45 -11.92
CA ASP A 181 5.71 7.84 -12.22
C ASP A 181 4.42 7.95 -13.07
N PRO A 182 3.45 8.78 -12.69
CA PRO A 182 2.14 8.85 -13.35
C PRO A 182 2.22 9.30 -14.82
N GLU A 183 3.25 10.06 -15.21
CA GLU A 183 3.47 10.51 -16.59
C GLU A 183 3.70 9.35 -17.59
N LEU A 184 4.11 8.18 -17.07
CA LEU A 184 4.37 6.98 -17.86
C LEU A 184 3.14 6.08 -18.02
N ILE A 185 2.04 6.38 -17.32
CA ILE A 185 0.83 5.58 -17.33
C ILE A 185 -0.09 6.03 -18.46
N GLU A 186 -0.49 5.11 -19.30
CA GLU A 186 -1.46 5.32 -20.38
C GLU A 186 -2.89 5.28 -19.83
N GLN A 187 -3.17 4.26 -19.02
CA GLN A 187 -4.49 4.08 -18.40
C GLN A 187 -4.42 3.20 -17.16
N VAL A 188 -5.44 3.31 -16.34
CA VAL A 188 -5.69 2.45 -15.18
C VAL A 188 -7.08 1.85 -15.28
N ASN A 189 -7.15 0.53 -15.22
CA ASN A 189 -8.40 -0.23 -15.23
C ASN A 189 -8.71 -0.70 -13.81
N VAL A 190 -9.91 -0.45 -13.33
CA VAL A 190 -10.35 -0.87 -12.01
C VAL A 190 -11.62 -1.71 -12.12
N ASN A 191 -11.54 -2.98 -11.73
CA ASN A 191 -12.72 -3.84 -11.54
C ASN A 191 -13.16 -3.76 -10.07
N LEU A 192 -14.41 -3.44 -9.86
CA LEU A 192 -14.97 -3.27 -8.52
C LEU A 192 -15.51 -4.58 -7.97
N GLY A 193 -14.88 -5.12 -6.93
CA GLY A 193 -15.35 -6.32 -6.21
C GLY A 193 -15.20 -7.64 -6.97
N THR A 194 -14.76 -7.64 -8.21
CA THR A 194 -14.59 -8.84 -9.05
C THR A 194 -13.17 -8.93 -9.60
N THR A 195 -12.70 -10.16 -9.81
CA THR A 195 -11.35 -10.42 -10.28
C THR A 195 -11.39 -10.91 -11.73
N ASP A 196 -10.37 -10.59 -12.52
CA ASP A 196 -10.22 -11.14 -13.87
C ASP A 196 -9.88 -12.63 -13.81
N VAL A 197 -10.35 -13.39 -14.81
CA VAL A 197 -10.19 -14.85 -14.87
C VAL A 197 -8.72 -15.25 -14.90
N ASP A 198 -7.86 -14.44 -15.50
CA ASP A 198 -6.42 -14.67 -15.62
C ASP A 198 -5.58 -13.93 -14.56
N SER A 199 -6.20 -13.32 -13.55
CA SER A 199 -5.47 -12.59 -12.51
C SER A 199 -4.32 -13.42 -11.91
N PRO A 200 -3.07 -12.91 -11.95
CA PRO A 200 -1.91 -13.67 -11.52
C PRO A 200 -1.71 -13.63 -9.99
N THR A 201 -2.60 -12.99 -9.26
CA THR A 201 -2.44 -12.77 -7.82
C THR A 201 -3.17 -13.83 -7.00
N ALA A 202 -2.47 -14.44 -6.05
CA ALA A 202 -3.06 -15.45 -5.14
C ALA A 202 -4.01 -14.84 -4.08
N SER A 203 -4.03 -13.52 -3.93
CA SER A 203 -4.99 -12.79 -3.11
C SER A 203 -5.72 -11.78 -3.99
N ALA A 204 -6.88 -12.15 -4.51
CA ALA A 204 -7.66 -11.34 -5.43
C ALA A 204 -9.15 -11.62 -5.22
N ALA A 205 -9.64 -11.33 -4.02
CA ALA A 205 -11.02 -11.55 -3.63
C ALA A 205 -11.90 -10.29 -3.78
N GLY A 206 -11.29 -9.10 -3.83
CA GLY A 206 -11.98 -7.81 -3.72
C GLY A 206 -11.92 -6.92 -4.95
N GLY A 207 -11.33 -7.37 -6.05
CA GLY A 207 -11.22 -6.60 -7.29
C GLY A 207 -9.81 -6.54 -7.87
N THR A 208 -9.66 -5.78 -8.95
CA THR A 208 -8.34 -5.59 -9.61
C THR A 208 -8.10 -4.14 -9.97
N VAL A 209 -6.82 -3.74 -9.93
CA VAL A 209 -6.31 -2.46 -10.42
C VAL A 209 -5.18 -2.77 -11.40
N ASN A 210 -5.37 -2.49 -12.68
CA ASN A 210 -4.41 -2.81 -13.71
C ASN A 210 -3.82 -1.53 -14.30
N LEU A 211 -2.51 -1.31 -14.11
CA LEU A 211 -1.75 -0.20 -14.66
C LEU A 211 -1.18 -0.59 -16.01
N ARG A 212 -1.38 0.25 -17.00
CA ARG A 212 -0.79 0.10 -18.33
C ARG A 212 0.13 1.27 -18.62
N THR A 213 1.36 0.99 -19.06
CA THR A 213 2.32 2.04 -19.44
C THR A 213 2.19 2.43 -20.89
N LYS A 214 2.54 3.70 -21.18
CA LYS A 214 2.58 4.24 -22.54
C LYS A 214 3.53 3.43 -23.42
N LYS A 215 3.13 3.16 -24.67
CA LYS A 215 4.03 2.65 -25.70
C LYS A 215 4.98 3.78 -26.12
N PRO A 216 6.20 3.45 -26.61
CA PRO A 216 7.06 4.46 -27.23
C PRO A 216 6.42 5.06 -28.48
N ASP A 217 6.58 6.37 -28.66
CA ASP A 217 6.10 7.09 -29.84
C ASP A 217 6.97 6.84 -31.07
N HIS A 218 6.41 7.07 -32.26
CA HIS A 218 7.13 6.96 -33.55
C HIS A 218 8.07 8.12 -33.77
N ASP A 219 7.81 9.27 -33.14
CA ASP A 219 8.59 10.48 -33.29
C ASP A 219 9.61 10.64 -32.17
N LEU A 220 10.75 11.24 -32.50
CA LEU A 220 11.72 11.68 -31.49
C LEU A 220 11.07 12.74 -30.61
N GLY A 221 11.15 12.57 -29.31
CA GLY A 221 10.52 13.50 -28.37
C GLY A 221 11.23 13.55 -27.02
N ALA A 222 10.94 14.58 -26.26
CA ALA A 222 11.42 14.74 -24.90
C ALA A 222 10.38 15.45 -24.04
N MET A 223 10.30 15.06 -22.77
CA MET A 223 9.49 15.71 -21.75
C MET A 223 10.38 15.99 -20.52
N PHE A 224 10.35 17.22 -20.05
CA PHE A 224 11.00 17.63 -18.82
C PHE A 224 9.98 18.32 -17.93
N SER A 225 9.92 17.95 -16.66
CA SER A 225 9.10 18.68 -15.69
C SER A 225 9.90 19.02 -14.45
N PHE A 226 9.63 20.20 -13.93
CA PHE A 226 10.08 20.66 -12.63
C PHE A 226 8.87 21.06 -11.81
N SER A 227 8.81 20.56 -10.57
CA SER A 227 7.76 20.89 -9.63
C SER A 227 8.34 21.35 -8.31
N ALA A 228 7.67 22.33 -7.70
CA ALA A 228 7.98 22.82 -6.35
C ALA A 228 6.68 23.08 -5.58
N GLY A 229 6.72 22.96 -4.25
CA GLY A 229 5.53 23.15 -3.44
C GLY A 229 5.79 23.25 -1.95
N GLU A 230 4.73 23.22 -1.17
CA GLU A 230 4.80 23.25 0.30
C GLU A 230 5.56 22.03 0.84
N TYR A 231 6.09 22.13 2.06
CA TYR A 231 6.90 21.10 2.74
C TYR A 231 8.20 20.78 2.00
N ASP A 232 8.87 21.81 1.47
CA ASP A 232 10.11 21.71 0.72
C ASP A 232 10.05 20.71 -0.43
N PHE A 233 8.84 20.57 -1.02
CA PHE A 233 8.65 19.67 -2.15
C PHE A 233 9.39 20.17 -3.37
N MET A 234 10.23 19.31 -3.92
CA MET A 234 10.89 19.48 -5.21
C MET A 234 10.84 18.16 -5.98
N ARG A 235 10.47 18.23 -7.26
CA ARG A 235 10.52 17.08 -8.16
C ARG A 235 11.08 17.47 -9.52
N LEU A 236 11.97 16.62 -10.01
CA LEU A 236 12.45 16.62 -11.38
C LEU A 236 11.99 15.33 -12.05
N PHE A 237 11.53 15.44 -13.27
CA PHE A 237 11.21 14.29 -14.13
C PHE A 237 11.71 14.59 -15.54
N ALA A 238 12.29 13.58 -16.18
CA ALA A 238 12.70 13.62 -17.57
C ALA A 238 12.30 12.32 -18.27
N LYS A 239 11.80 12.44 -19.50
CA LYS A 239 11.53 11.32 -20.40
C LYS A 239 12.06 11.68 -21.79
N ILE A 240 12.64 10.71 -22.46
CA ILE A 240 13.14 10.82 -23.83
C ILE A 240 12.52 9.69 -24.65
N GLU A 241 11.95 10.02 -25.81
CA GLU A 241 11.47 9.10 -26.84
C GLU A 241 12.50 9.04 -27.96
N THR A 242 12.81 7.86 -28.43
CA THR A 242 13.79 7.70 -29.54
C THR A 242 13.21 7.94 -30.93
N GLY A 243 11.89 7.88 -31.04
CA GLY A 243 11.24 7.63 -32.34
C GLY A 243 11.63 6.28 -32.91
N ASP A 244 11.30 6.03 -34.16
CA ASP A 244 11.64 4.80 -34.87
C ASP A 244 13.15 4.78 -35.19
N ILE A 245 13.91 3.92 -34.50
CA ILE A 245 15.37 3.78 -34.65
C ILE A 245 15.73 3.02 -35.94
N THR A 246 14.87 2.07 -36.35
CA THR A 246 15.09 1.20 -37.52
C THR A 246 13.91 1.27 -38.46
N GLN A 247 14.11 0.85 -39.70
CA GLN A 247 13.02 0.69 -40.69
C GLN A 247 11.94 -0.33 -40.24
N GLY A 248 12.29 -1.24 -39.34
CA GLY A 248 11.36 -2.17 -38.73
C GLY A 248 10.59 -1.59 -37.53
N GLY A 249 10.70 -0.28 -37.23
CA GLY A 249 9.92 0.40 -36.22
C GLY A 249 10.39 0.15 -34.76
N LEU A 250 11.64 -0.31 -34.56
CA LEU A 250 12.19 -0.41 -33.19
C LEU A 250 12.24 0.96 -32.58
N ARG A 251 11.64 1.13 -31.40
CA ARG A 251 11.58 2.39 -30.67
C ARG A 251 11.60 2.17 -29.17
N ALA A 252 11.98 3.22 -28.44
CA ALA A 252 12.09 3.15 -26.99
C ALA A 252 11.79 4.49 -26.33
N TRP A 253 11.44 4.45 -25.07
CA TRP A 253 11.53 5.59 -24.17
C TRP A 253 12.34 5.24 -22.92
N PHE A 254 12.95 6.26 -22.34
CA PHE A 254 13.69 6.22 -21.09
C PHE A 254 13.22 7.36 -20.21
N SER A 255 13.09 7.13 -18.90
CA SER A 255 12.76 8.18 -17.96
C SER A 255 13.54 8.08 -16.66
N ALA A 256 13.75 9.22 -16.03
CA ALA A 256 14.31 9.35 -14.69
C ALA A 256 13.55 10.41 -13.91
N SER A 257 13.35 10.15 -12.61
CA SER A 257 12.75 11.13 -11.71
C SER A 257 13.41 11.15 -10.34
N LYS A 258 13.34 12.31 -9.67
CA LYS A 258 13.68 12.48 -8.27
C LYS A 258 12.67 13.39 -7.60
N ALA A 259 12.10 12.95 -6.47
CA ALA A 259 11.18 13.73 -5.66
C ALA A 259 11.65 13.75 -4.20
N VAL A 260 11.58 14.90 -3.58
CA VAL A 260 11.84 15.10 -2.15
C VAL A 260 10.74 15.95 -1.55
N ASN A 261 10.33 15.65 -0.33
CA ASN A 261 9.49 16.53 0.50
C ASN A 261 9.64 16.20 1.98
N ASP A 262 9.39 17.19 2.82
CA ASP A 262 9.43 17.03 4.25
C ASP A 262 8.08 16.56 4.83
N ASN A 263 8.12 16.08 6.07
CA ASN A 263 6.96 15.68 6.83
C ASN A 263 6.06 16.87 7.14
N PRO A 264 4.78 16.88 6.75
CA PRO A 264 3.88 18.02 6.97
C PRO A 264 3.41 18.17 8.42
N PHE A 265 3.69 17.22 9.32
CA PHE A 265 3.14 17.22 10.67
C PHE A 265 4.08 17.84 11.70
N ASN A 266 5.37 17.61 11.61
CA ASN A 266 6.36 18.11 12.56
C ASN A 266 7.64 18.67 11.94
N ASN A 267 7.72 18.73 10.62
CA ASN A 267 8.88 19.17 9.83
C ASN A 267 10.15 18.32 10.02
N TYR A 268 10.01 17.11 10.57
CA TYR A 268 11.07 16.13 10.68
C TYR A 268 10.70 14.87 9.90
N GLY A 269 11.71 14.20 9.37
CA GLY A 269 11.49 13.08 8.45
C GLY A 269 11.14 13.57 7.04
N ARG A 270 11.47 12.79 6.06
CA ARG A 270 11.32 13.15 4.66
C ARG A 270 10.93 11.98 3.78
N VAL A 271 10.45 12.33 2.61
CA VAL A 271 10.41 11.47 1.43
C VAL A 271 11.59 11.82 0.53
N ASN A 272 12.30 10.83 0.04
CA ASN A 272 13.31 10.96 -0.99
C ASN A 272 13.20 9.74 -1.92
N LYS A 273 12.60 9.96 -3.08
CA LYS A 273 12.27 8.92 -4.05
C LYS A 273 12.97 9.18 -5.37
N GLN A 274 13.57 8.13 -5.94
CA GLN A 274 14.19 8.16 -7.27
C GLN A 274 13.65 6.99 -8.10
N GLN A 275 13.40 7.24 -9.39
CA GLN A 275 12.96 6.20 -10.32
C GLN A 275 13.73 6.29 -11.63
N TYR A 276 13.92 5.13 -12.23
CA TYR A 276 14.48 4.94 -13.56
C TYR A 276 13.62 3.93 -14.29
N ASN A 277 13.12 4.29 -15.47
CA ASN A 277 12.23 3.44 -16.24
C ASN A 277 12.63 3.44 -17.69
N PHE A 278 12.32 2.34 -18.38
CA PHE A 278 12.44 2.26 -19.81
C PHE A 278 11.42 1.32 -20.40
N ARG A 279 11.11 1.49 -21.68
CA ARG A 279 10.40 0.54 -22.52
C ARG A 279 11.01 0.53 -23.91
N ILE A 280 11.32 -0.66 -24.40
CA ILE A 280 11.75 -0.93 -25.78
C ILE A 280 10.63 -1.69 -26.43
N TYR A 281 10.26 -1.30 -27.63
CA TYR A 281 9.16 -1.89 -28.38
C TYR A 281 9.61 -2.19 -29.80
N GLN A 282 9.47 -3.45 -30.21
CA GLN A 282 9.72 -3.92 -31.56
C GLN A 282 8.42 -4.42 -32.14
N PRO A 283 7.79 -3.70 -33.10
CA PRO A 283 6.71 -4.26 -33.90
C PRO A 283 7.25 -5.35 -34.82
N LEU A 284 6.44 -6.35 -35.07
CA LEU A 284 6.68 -7.44 -36.00
C LEU A 284 5.69 -7.33 -37.19
N ALA A 285 5.42 -8.42 -37.85
CA ALA A 285 4.43 -8.40 -38.92
C ALA A 285 3.00 -8.26 -38.39
N GLY A 286 2.19 -7.45 -39.04
CA GLY A 286 0.82 -7.19 -38.62
C GLY A 286 0.75 -6.47 -37.27
N ASP A 287 -0.06 -7.01 -36.37
CA ASP A 287 -0.21 -6.48 -34.98
C ASP A 287 0.77 -7.13 -34.00
N ASP A 288 1.66 -8.01 -34.42
CA ASP A 288 2.58 -8.74 -33.57
C ASP A 288 3.70 -7.81 -33.04
N PHE A 289 4.16 -8.10 -31.86
CA PHE A 289 5.21 -7.32 -31.23
C PHE A 289 5.94 -8.08 -30.12
N ILE A 290 7.10 -7.57 -29.77
CA ILE A 290 7.81 -7.87 -28.52
C ILE A 290 8.16 -6.54 -27.84
N SER A 291 7.88 -6.43 -26.55
CA SER A 291 8.21 -5.26 -25.75
C SER A 291 8.94 -5.67 -24.48
N LEU A 292 10.08 -5.02 -24.20
CA LEU A 292 10.81 -5.15 -22.94
C LEU A 292 10.67 -3.86 -22.15
N ALA A 293 10.19 -3.94 -20.92
CA ALA A 293 10.07 -2.80 -20.02
C ALA A 293 10.79 -3.06 -18.69
N GLY A 294 11.42 -2.03 -18.16
CA GLY A 294 12.10 -2.05 -16.87
C GLY A 294 11.71 -0.89 -15.99
N HIS A 295 11.70 -1.16 -14.69
CA HIS A 295 11.42 -0.20 -13.64
C HIS A 295 12.39 -0.42 -12.49
N TRP A 296 13.03 0.65 -12.02
CA TRP A 296 13.80 0.69 -10.80
C TRP A 296 13.36 1.86 -9.94
N ASN A 297 13.08 1.60 -8.67
CA ASN A 297 12.59 2.59 -7.73
C ASN A 297 13.37 2.47 -6.42
N GLN A 298 13.89 3.60 -5.97
CA GLN A 298 14.65 3.72 -4.75
C GLN A 298 14.01 4.77 -3.85
N ASN A 299 13.62 4.35 -2.64
CA ASN A 299 13.06 5.23 -1.62
C ASN A 299 14.00 5.30 -0.42
N ARG A 300 14.13 6.49 0.14
CA ARG A 300 14.82 6.78 1.38
C ARG A 300 13.88 7.62 2.25
N ASN A 301 12.77 6.98 2.63
CA ASN A 301 11.64 7.66 3.25
C ASN A 301 11.60 7.39 4.75
N ASN A 302 11.17 8.39 5.54
CA ASN A 302 10.54 8.15 6.81
C ASN A 302 9.05 7.84 6.58
N PHE A 303 8.47 7.02 7.42
CA PHE A 303 7.04 6.73 7.41
C PHE A 303 6.31 7.85 8.15
N PHE A 304 5.44 8.58 7.48
CA PHE A 304 4.60 9.60 8.11
C PHE A 304 3.47 8.88 8.85
N GLY A 305 3.67 8.81 10.13
CA GLY A 305 3.10 7.79 10.91
C GLY A 305 1.70 7.92 11.36
N SER A 306 1.39 6.90 12.11
CA SER A 306 0.23 6.80 12.95
C SER A 306 0.60 7.16 14.38
N LEU A 307 -0.32 7.79 15.09
CA LEU A 307 -0.20 8.08 16.50
C LEU A 307 -1.27 7.33 17.28
N PRO A 308 -0.96 6.85 18.51
CA PRO A 308 -1.97 6.40 19.42
C PRO A 308 -2.95 7.55 19.72
N LEU A 309 -4.23 7.25 19.72
CA LEU A 309 -5.29 8.25 19.99
C LEU A 309 -5.06 9.05 21.28
N ARG A 310 -4.50 8.41 22.30
CA ARG A 310 -4.18 9.00 23.61
C ARG A 310 -3.04 10.00 23.58
N LEU A 311 -2.29 10.09 22.49
CA LEU A 311 -1.13 10.94 22.35
C LEU A 311 -1.42 12.01 21.30
N ASP A 312 -1.67 13.22 21.71
CA ASP A 312 -1.61 14.37 20.84
C ASP A 312 -0.49 15.33 21.28
N ALA A 313 -0.04 16.14 20.35
CA ALA A 313 1.11 17.01 20.55
C ALA A 313 0.95 17.97 21.73
N ASN A 314 -0.25 18.43 21.92
CA ASN A 314 -0.50 19.44 22.92
C ASN A 314 -0.79 18.82 24.29
N ARG A 315 -1.15 17.55 24.35
CA ARG A 315 -1.51 16.81 25.58
C ARG A 315 -2.46 17.57 26.52
N VAL A 316 -3.05 18.61 25.99
CA VAL A 316 -3.54 19.73 26.78
C VAL A 316 -4.99 19.58 27.08
N VAL A 317 -5.61 18.63 26.55
CA VAL A 317 -7.02 18.78 26.46
C VAL A 317 -7.68 18.43 27.75
N GLY A 318 -7.62 19.33 28.65
CA GLY A 318 -8.51 19.53 29.77
C GLY A 318 -8.73 18.37 30.75
N SER A 319 -8.28 17.21 30.35
CA SER A 319 -8.31 16.00 31.13
C SER A 319 -6.90 15.47 31.25
N GLY A 320 -6.48 15.08 32.39
CA GLY A 320 -5.17 14.47 32.62
C GLY A 320 -4.92 13.19 31.80
N SER A 321 -5.81 12.83 30.90
CA SER A 321 -5.69 11.68 30.02
C SER A 321 -5.14 12.01 28.64
N GLY A 322 -5.30 13.22 28.10
CA GLY A 322 -4.89 13.58 26.74
C GLY A 322 -5.47 12.70 25.62
N ASN A 323 -6.48 11.92 25.92
CA ASN A 323 -7.00 10.86 25.04
C ASN A 323 -8.04 11.42 24.08
N ARG A 324 -7.63 12.11 23.03
CA ARG A 324 -8.50 12.58 21.97
C ARG A 324 -7.77 12.65 20.64
N PHE A 325 -8.52 12.73 19.56
CA PHE A 325 -7.96 13.14 18.28
C PHE A 325 -7.62 14.63 18.27
N PRO A 326 -6.61 15.05 17.49
CA PRO A 326 -6.41 16.45 17.16
C PRO A 326 -7.70 17.04 16.57
N ALA A 327 -8.17 18.16 17.10
CA ALA A 327 -9.48 18.73 16.78
C ALA A 327 -9.42 19.72 15.62
N ASN A 328 -8.24 20.26 15.31
CA ASN A 328 -8.08 21.31 14.31
C ASN A 328 -6.72 21.24 13.60
N ALA A 329 -6.54 22.06 12.59
CA ALA A 329 -5.34 22.03 11.74
C ALA A 329 -4.04 22.36 12.49
N SER A 330 -4.07 23.18 13.53
CA SER A 330 -2.86 23.52 14.30
C SER A 330 -2.36 22.35 15.13
N GLU A 331 -3.25 21.47 15.54
CA GLU A 331 -2.93 20.28 16.32
C GLU A 331 -2.39 19.10 15.49
N ARG A 332 -2.32 19.23 14.17
CA ARG A 332 -1.64 18.25 13.30
C ARG A 332 -0.14 18.20 13.57
N LYS A 333 0.44 19.32 13.95
CA LYS A 333 1.86 19.44 14.26
C LYS A 333 2.09 18.98 15.67
N TYR A 334 2.19 17.69 15.87
CA TYR A 334 2.55 17.16 17.16
C TYR A 334 3.72 16.22 17.08
N ASN A 335 4.56 16.40 18.06
CA ASN A 335 5.78 15.69 18.23
C ASN A 335 5.96 15.44 19.72
N ILE A 336 6.01 14.20 20.12
CA ILE A 336 5.99 13.84 21.53
C ILE A 336 7.35 14.05 22.17
N ASN A 337 8.42 13.73 21.44
CA ASN A 337 9.77 13.72 21.98
C ASN A 337 10.80 14.41 21.08
N PHE A 338 10.35 15.26 20.15
CA PHE A 338 11.23 15.99 19.25
C PHE A 338 11.13 17.50 19.43
N PRO A 339 12.20 18.27 19.33
CA PRO A 339 13.58 17.83 19.25
C PRO A 339 14.05 17.20 20.55
N CYS A 340 14.87 16.17 20.47
CA CYS A 340 15.47 15.55 21.62
C CYS A 340 16.75 16.29 22.04
N SER A 341 17.15 16.16 23.32
CA SER A 341 18.45 16.64 23.75
C SER A 341 19.53 15.71 23.22
N THR A 342 20.45 16.26 22.42
CA THR A 342 21.62 15.54 21.90
C THR A 342 22.86 15.70 22.77
N THR A 343 22.78 16.51 23.84
CA THR A 343 23.87 16.67 24.78
C THR A 343 23.95 15.46 25.70
N ALA A 344 24.91 14.64 25.56
CA ALA A 344 25.17 13.41 26.28
C ALA A 344 24.71 12.13 25.55
N LEU A 345 24.46 12.18 24.26
CA LEU A 345 24.04 11.02 23.51
C LEU A 345 25.20 10.39 22.75
N VAL A 346 25.48 9.13 23.02
CA VAL A 346 26.46 8.29 22.33
C VAL A 346 25.74 7.11 21.73
N ASN A 347 26.06 6.72 20.48
CA ASN A 347 25.57 5.49 19.82
C ASN A 347 24.07 5.17 20.07
N GLY A 348 23.16 5.96 19.49
CA GLY A 348 21.72 5.76 19.66
C GLY A 348 21.11 6.63 20.75
N GLY A 349 21.83 7.61 21.22
CA GLY A 349 21.29 8.66 22.07
C GLY A 349 21.23 8.29 23.54
N VAL A 350 22.21 7.59 24.07
CA VAL A 350 22.30 7.20 25.46
C VAL A 350 23.42 7.99 26.16
N ALA A 351 23.20 8.36 27.41
CA ALA A 351 24.28 8.79 28.27
C ALA A 351 25.25 7.63 28.49
N ALA A 352 26.54 7.90 28.51
CA ALA A 352 27.57 6.90 28.68
C ALA A 352 28.28 7.13 30.01
N ASN A 353 27.75 6.55 31.10
CA ASN A 353 28.25 6.72 32.45
C ASN A 353 28.64 5.36 33.05
N PHE A 354 29.91 5.06 33.09
CA PHE A 354 30.41 3.79 33.63
C PHE A 354 29.88 3.51 35.05
N GLY A 355 29.34 2.32 35.27
CA GLY A 355 28.79 1.85 36.54
C GLY A 355 27.38 2.33 36.85
N ILE A 356 26.69 2.98 35.90
CA ILE A 356 25.33 3.48 36.05
C ILE A 356 24.46 2.89 34.92
N ALA A 357 23.31 2.33 35.26
CA ALA A 357 22.35 1.85 34.26
C ALA A 357 21.67 3.04 33.56
N ASP A 358 22.16 3.43 32.44
CA ASP A 358 21.65 4.54 31.64
C ASP A 358 20.41 4.12 30.82
N PRO A 359 19.35 4.94 30.80
CA PRO A 359 18.16 4.66 30.04
C PRO A 359 18.36 4.97 28.55
N ALA A 360 17.64 4.25 27.70
CA ALA A 360 17.59 4.57 26.27
C ALA A 360 17.07 6.00 26.03
N SER A 361 17.61 6.64 25.00
CA SER A 361 17.10 7.92 24.55
C SER A 361 15.62 7.85 24.20
N SER A 362 14.87 8.85 24.62
CA SER A 362 13.49 9.09 24.20
C SER A 362 13.39 9.96 22.95
N CYS A 363 14.52 10.18 22.26
CA CYS A 363 14.58 11.00 21.05
C CYS A 363 13.69 10.47 19.93
N GLY A 364 12.88 11.38 19.40
CA GLY A 364 11.99 11.12 18.27
C GLY A 364 10.77 10.30 18.65
N THR A 365 9.87 10.22 17.71
CA THR A 365 8.64 9.44 17.75
C THR A 365 8.65 8.42 16.63
N GLU A 366 7.58 7.62 16.51
CA GLU A 366 7.36 6.80 15.34
C GLU A 366 7.31 7.59 14.01
N PHE A 367 6.89 8.86 14.07
CA PHE A 367 6.91 9.75 12.91
C PHE A 367 8.32 10.08 12.46
N ASP A 368 9.20 10.34 13.39
CA ASP A 368 10.51 10.90 13.11
C ASP A 368 11.50 9.83 12.69
N ARG A 369 11.42 8.66 13.31
CA ARG A 369 12.45 7.62 13.20
C ARG A 369 12.04 6.34 12.48
N ARG A 370 10.79 6.27 12.00
CA ARG A 370 10.34 5.13 11.17
C ARG A 370 10.90 5.25 9.76
N TYR A 371 12.17 4.99 9.63
CA TYR A 371 12.83 4.95 8.35
C TYR A 371 12.42 3.70 7.57
N ASN A 372 11.86 3.90 6.38
CA ASN A 372 11.27 2.87 5.54
C ASN A 372 11.91 2.83 4.13
N PRO A 373 13.23 2.58 4.03
CA PRO A 373 13.92 2.55 2.76
C PRO A 373 13.50 1.34 1.94
N THR A 374 13.41 1.53 0.62
CA THR A 374 13.16 0.45 -0.31
C THR A 374 14.01 0.59 -1.57
N ASP A 375 14.52 -0.54 -2.08
CA ASP A 375 15.06 -0.73 -3.42
C ASP A 375 14.20 -1.77 -4.11
N THR A 376 13.46 -1.37 -5.13
CA THR A 376 12.53 -2.23 -5.85
C THR A 376 12.71 -2.09 -7.34
N GLY A 377 12.55 -3.19 -8.07
CA GLY A 377 12.62 -3.14 -9.51
C GLY A 377 11.95 -4.35 -10.16
N ASN A 378 11.63 -4.19 -11.43
CA ASN A 378 11.14 -5.28 -12.25
C ASN A 378 11.61 -5.14 -13.70
N LEU A 379 11.73 -6.29 -14.34
CA LEU A 379 11.83 -6.44 -15.79
C LEU A 379 10.65 -7.26 -16.24
N ARG A 380 10.01 -6.84 -17.32
CA ARG A 380 8.84 -7.51 -17.88
C ARG A 380 8.89 -7.47 -19.39
N ILE A 381 8.57 -8.60 -20.00
CA ILE A 381 8.38 -8.72 -21.43
C ILE A 381 6.88 -8.88 -21.68
N SER A 382 6.38 -8.19 -22.69
CA SER A 382 5.04 -8.40 -23.22
C SER A 382 5.18 -8.75 -24.70
N SER A 383 4.45 -9.75 -25.15
CA SER A 383 4.58 -10.24 -26.53
C SER A 383 3.23 -10.61 -27.13
N ARG A 384 3.15 -10.58 -28.45
CA ARG A 384 2.05 -11.08 -29.26
C ARG A 384 2.59 -11.74 -30.49
N PHE A 385 2.06 -12.93 -30.82
CA PHE A 385 2.41 -13.71 -31.97
C PHE A 385 1.15 -14.30 -32.61
N THR A 386 0.87 -13.93 -33.81
CA THR A 386 -0.19 -14.54 -34.67
C THR A 386 0.32 -15.83 -35.25
N LEU A 387 -0.13 -16.97 -34.72
CA LEU A 387 0.28 -18.30 -35.16
C LEU A 387 -0.50 -18.74 -36.40
N ALA A 388 -1.74 -18.28 -36.51
CA ALA A 388 -2.64 -18.46 -37.65
C ALA A 388 -3.68 -17.33 -37.62
N ASP A 389 -4.44 -17.12 -38.68
CA ASP A 389 -5.42 -16.02 -38.76
C ASP A 389 -6.40 -15.98 -37.58
N SER A 390 -6.72 -17.13 -37.00
CA SER A 390 -7.61 -17.28 -35.86
C SER A 390 -6.91 -17.61 -34.55
N LEU A 391 -5.57 -17.65 -34.48
CA LEU A 391 -4.85 -18.14 -33.30
C LEU A 391 -3.72 -17.20 -32.89
N VAL A 392 -3.84 -16.61 -31.71
CA VAL A 392 -2.86 -15.67 -31.15
C VAL A 392 -2.26 -16.21 -29.85
N LEU A 393 -0.93 -16.17 -29.77
CA LEU A 393 -0.15 -16.53 -28.58
C LEU A 393 0.43 -15.28 -27.93
N THR A 394 0.34 -15.19 -26.60
CA THR A 394 1.09 -14.23 -25.78
C THR A 394 1.98 -14.98 -24.81
N VAL A 395 3.20 -14.49 -24.55
CA VAL A 395 4.11 -15.05 -23.55
C VAL A 395 4.84 -13.90 -22.85
N ASP A 396 4.49 -13.66 -21.60
CA ASP A 396 4.89 -12.48 -20.83
C ASP A 396 5.70 -12.88 -19.57
N PRO A 397 7.01 -13.14 -19.72
CA PRO A 397 7.89 -13.42 -18.59
C PRO A 397 8.23 -12.15 -17.82
N SER A 398 8.46 -12.31 -16.52
CA SER A 398 8.82 -11.21 -15.63
C SER A 398 9.78 -11.62 -14.53
N TYR A 399 10.55 -10.65 -14.06
CA TYR A 399 11.37 -10.73 -12.87
C TYR A 399 11.14 -9.51 -11.98
N GLN A 400 11.02 -9.72 -10.68
CA GLN A 400 10.86 -8.65 -9.71
C GLN A 400 11.85 -8.84 -8.55
N TYR A 401 12.44 -7.73 -8.13
CA TYR A 401 13.31 -7.60 -6.95
C TYR A 401 12.74 -6.60 -5.97
N VAL A 402 12.76 -6.94 -4.68
CA VAL A 402 12.39 -6.04 -3.58
C VAL A 402 13.38 -6.22 -2.44
N LYS A 403 13.98 -5.12 -1.97
CA LYS A 403 14.65 -5.02 -0.67
C LYS A 403 14.00 -3.85 0.07
N ALA A 404 13.35 -4.12 1.20
CA ALA A 404 12.58 -3.11 1.92
C ALA A 404 12.71 -3.28 3.43
N ASN A 405 12.79 -2.16 4.14
CA ASN A 405 12.65 -2.10 5.58
C ASN A 405 11.30 -1.50 5.95
N GLY A 406 10.57 -2.15 6.87
CA GLY A 406 9.47 -1.54 7.61
C GLY A 406 10.02 -1.13 8.96
N GLY A 407 10.35 0.15 9.11
CA GLY A 407 11.21 0.64 10.14
C GLY A 407 10.57 0.86 11.50
N GLY A 408 11.38 0.81 12.49
CA GLY A 408 11.12 1.20 13.85
C GLY A 408 12.37 1.06 14.69
N THR A 409 12.36 1.72 15.82
CA THR A 409 13.39 1.63 16.83
C THR A 409 12.90 0.73 17.97
N VAL A 410 13.83 0.05 18.63
CA VAL A 410 13.59 -0.68 19.88
C VAL A 410 14.66 -0.32 20.89
N ASN A 411 14.37 -0.55 22.17
CA ASN A 411 15.37 -0.45 23.21
C ASN A 411 16.09 -1.76 23.33
N ALA A 412 17.37 -1.76 23.00
CA ALA A 412 18.30 -2.88 23.22
C ALA A 412 18.80 -2.84 24.65
N ASN A 413 19.01 -4.00 25.23
CA ASN A 413 19.71 -4.13 26.50
C ASN A 413 21.13 -4.66 26.25
N GLU A 414 22.10 -4.07 26.86
CA GLU A 414 23.49 -4.53 26.79
C GLU A 414 23.69 -5.83 27.57
N GLY A 415 22.97 -5.99 28.68
CA GLY A 415 22.96 -7.21 29.47
C GLY A 415 22.34 -8.43 28.77
N LEU A 416 22.52 -9.56 29.40
CA LEU A 416 21.90 -10.82 29.00
C LEU A 416 20.49 -10.96 29.58
N ARG A 417 19.74 -11.97 29.10
CA ARG A 417 18.42 -12.31 29.63
C ARG A 417 18.39 -13.72 30.18
N ASP A 418 17.81 -13.88 31.35
CA ASP A 418 17.44 -15.17 31.87
C ASP A 418 16.27 -15.78 31.11
N ILE A 419 16.43 -16.99 30.61
CA ILE A 419 15.41 -17.78 29.92
C ILE A 419 14.88 -18.95 30.73
N ASP A 420 15.42 -19.16 31.97
CA ASP A 420 14.91 -20.14 32.90
C ASP A 420 13.83 -19.54 33.81
N PRO A 421 12.55 -19.95 33.66
CA PRO A 421 11.48 -19.43 34.48
C PRO A 421 11.59 -19.80 35.98
N THR A 422 12.52 -20.65 36.37
CA THR A 422 12.61 -21.21 37.70
C THR A 422 13.87 -20.84 38.47
N SER A 423 15.02 -20.66 37.81
CA SER A 423 16.31 -20.54 38.48
C SER A 423 16.96 -19.15 38.40
N GLY A 424 16.59 -18.31 37.46
CA GLY A 424 17.19 -17.02 37.26
C GLY A 424 18.67 -17.01 36.83
N VAL A 425 19.21 -18.15 36.35
CA VAL A 425 20.64 -18.31 36.09
C VAL A 425 21.01 -18.55 34.62
N ALA A 426 20.04 -18.88 33.77
CA ALA A 426 20.29 -19.23 32.35
C ALA A 426 20.34 -18.00 31.46
N ASN A 427 21.32 -17.13 31.68
CA ASN A 427 21.46 -15.87 30.95
C ASN A 427 22.03 -16.07 29.55
N VAL A 428 21.31 -15.58 28.53
CA VAL A 428 21.71 -15.70 27.13
C VAL A 428 21.53 -14.37 26.38
N ALA A 429 22.35 -14.19 25.33
CA ALA A 429 22.16 -13.17 24.34
C ALA A 429 21.15 -13.64 23.28
N GLY A 430 20.42 -12.73 22.67
CA GLY A 430 19.43 -13.02 21.64
C GLY A 430 18.42 -11.89 21.47
N TYR A 431 17.49 -12.03 20.52
CA TYR A 431 16.31 -11.18 20.46
C TYR A 431 15.19 -11.89 21.21
N LEU A 432 14.94 -11.47 22.43
CA LEU A 432 14.17 -12.19 23.42
C LEU A 432 13.10 -11.28 24.04
N ALA A 433 11.85 -11.76 24.12
CA ALA A 433 10.69 -11.02 24.61
C ALA A 433 10.55 -9.62 23.99
N GLY A 434 10.76 -9.53 22.69
CA GLY A 434 10.56 -8.28 21.93
C GLY A 434 11.73 -7.29 21.97
N ALA A 435 12.85 -7.63 22.61
CA ALA A 435 14.03 -6.75 22.71
C ALA A 435 15.34 -7.50 22.44
N PRO A 436 16.34 -6.90 21.79
CA PRO A 436 17.67 -7.47 21.66
C PRO A 436 18.44 -7.38 22.99
N ARG A 437 19.19 -8.45 23.29
CA ARG A 437 20.05 -8.65 24.44
C ARG A 437 21.44 -9.01 23.97
N PHE A 438 22.44 -8.17 24.21
CA PHE A 438 23.73 -8.30 23.52
C PHE A 438 24.79 -9.01 24.34
N GLY A 439 24.79 -8.89 25.67
CA GLY A 439 25.87 -9.38 26.55
C GLY A 439 27.16 -8.59 26.34
N ARG A 440 27.11 -7.39 25.80
CA ARG A 440 28.25 -6.51 25.55
C ARG A 440 27.86 -5.03 25.59
N ASP A 441 28.86 -4.21 25.88
CA ASP A 441 28.80 -2.76 25.77
C ASP A 441 28.53 -2.32 24.32
N ILE A 442 27.52 -1.48 24.08
CA ILE A 442 27.11 -0.93 22.79
C ILE A 442 27.34 0.59 22.76
N ASN A 443 27.12 1.30 23.88
CA ASN A 443 27.29 2.74 23.97
C ASN A 443 28.75 3.16 24.16
N GLY A 444 29.63 2.25 24.58
CA GLY A 444 31.08 2.44 24.67
C GLY A 444 31.55 3.02 26.01
N ASP A 445 30.77 2.90 27.09
CA ASP A 445 31.13 3.43 28.40
C ASP A 445 31.91 2.45 29.30
N GLY A 446 31.99 1.18 28.88
CA GLY A 446 32.80 0.13 29.55
C GLY A 446 32.01 -0.80 30.46
N ASP A 447 30.69 -0.70 30.54
CA ASP A 447 29.86 -1.69 31.23
C ASP A 447 28.78 -2.32 30.34
N ILE A 448 27.81 -3.04 30.91
CA ILE A 448 26.72 -3.70 30.17
C ILE A 448 25.38 -3.53 30.88
N LEU A 449 25.23 -2.44 31.64
CA LEU A 449 24.05 -2.17 32.44
C LEU A 449 22.96 -1.46 31.64
N ASP A 450 23.28 -0.96 30.47
CA ASP A 450 22.52 0.06 29.76
C ASP A 450 21.43 -0.46 28.86
N THR A 451 20.55 0.49 28.55
CA THR A 451 19.52 0.33 27.52
C THR A 451 19.74 1.35 26.40
N VAL A 452 20.01 0.87 25.20
CA VAL A 452 20.36 1.68 24.03
C VAL A 452 19.25 1.65 22.99
N ALA A 453 18.84 2.81 22.46
CA ALA A 453 17.92 2.87 21.34
C ALA A 453 18.63 2.41 20.06
N VAL A 454 18.08 1.43 19.37
CA VAL A 454 18.64 0.85 18.14
C VAL A 454 17.59 0.73 17.04
N LEU A 455 18.02 0.73 15.79
CA LEU A 455 17.18 0.39 14.65
C LEU A 455 16.92 -1.13 14.66
N ALA A 456 15.66 -1.53 14.60
CA ALA A 456 15.25 -2.93 14.46
C ALA A 456 14.09 -3.07 13.46
N PRO A 457 14.32 -2.86 12.17
CA PRO A 457 13.27 -2.87 11.16
C PRO A 457 12.77 -4.27 10.88
N SER A 458 11.58 -4.35 10.26
CA SER A 458 11.15 -5.56 9.57
C SER A 458 11.71 -5.52 8.15
N GLN A 459 12.76 -6.27 7.88
CA GLN A 459 13.36 -6.34 6.55
C GLN A 459 12.74 -7.46 5.72
N THR A 460 12.52 -7.18 4.44
CA THR A 460 12.16 -8.17 3.43
C THR A 460 13.11 -8.08 2.25
N GLN A 461 13.47 -9.25 1.70
CA GLN A 461 14.17 -9.36 0.43
C GLN A 461 13.49 -10.42 -0.42
N THR A 462 13.01 -10.00 -1.59
CA THR A 462 12.25 -10.87 -2.49
C THR A 462 12.88 -10.92 -3.86
N HIS A 463 12.99 -12.14 -4.40
CA HIS A 463 13.25 -12.42 -5.81
C HIS A 463 12.04 -13.19 -6.34
N ARG A 464 11.37 -12.66 -7.36
CA ARG A 464 10.17 -13.24 -7.94
C ARG A 464 10.35 -13.37 -9.43
N ILE A 465 10.06 -14.55 -9.95
CA ILE A 465 10.00 -14.85 -11.38
C ILE A 465 8.59 -15.28 -11.73
N GLY A 466 8.10 -14.83 -12.86
CA GLY A 466 6.78 -15.18 -13.35
C GLY A 466 6.73 -15.32 -14.85
N VAL A 467 5.74 -16.05 -15.33
CA VAL A 467 5.35 -16.07 -16.74
C VAL A 467 3.83 -16.21 -16.82
N ILE A 468 3.23 -15.40 -17.70
CA ILE A 468 1.83 -15.54 -18.10
C ILE A 468 1.85 -15.87 -19.58
N ALA A 469 1.28 -17.00 -19.95
CA ALA A 469 1.16 -17.43 -21.35
C ALA A 469 -0.32 -17.60 -21.68
N GLY A 470 -0.77 -16.96 -22.74
CA GLY A 470 -2.17 -16.99 -23.20
C GLY A 470 -2.26 -17.45 -24.64
N LEU A 471 -3.21 -18.32 -24.92
CA LEU A 471 -3.56 -18.75 -26.26
C LEU A 471 -5.02 -18.35 -26.49
N ARG A 472 -5.23 -17.51 -27.49
CA ARG A 472 -6.55 -17.03 -27.90
C ARG A 472 -6.90 -17.65 -29.26
N TRP A 473 -8.08 -18.21 -29.36
CA TRP A 473 -8.62 -18.80 -30.55
C TRP A 473 -9.95 -18.14 -30.92
N GLU A 474 -9.96 -17.44 -32.03
CA GLU A 474 -11.15 -16.92 -32.72
C GLU A 474 -11.78 -18.06 -33.50
N MET A 475 -12.79 -18.73 -32.93
CA MET A 475 -13.45 -19.88 -33.55
C MET A 475 -14.24 -19.45 -34.78
N ASP A 476 -14.87 -18.29 -34.70
CA ASP A 476 -15.55 -17.56 -35.77
C ASP A 476 -15.67 -16.08 -35.34
N ASP A 477 -16.37 -15.27 -36.17
CA ASP A 477 -16.51 -13.81 -35.94
C ASP A 477 -17.20 -13.47 -34.62
N ASN A 478 -18.01 -14.39 -34.08
CA ASN A 478 -18.82 -14.17 -32.86
C ASN A 478 -18.32 -14.96 -31.64
N ASN A 479 -17.40 -15.88 -31.80
CA ASN A 479 -17.01 -16.82 -30.75
C ASN A 479 -15.50 -16.82 -30.53
N THR A 480 -15.07 -16.47 -29.34
CA THR A 480 -13.66 -16.49 -28.97
C THR A 480 -13.46 -17.36 -27.73
N PHE A 481 -12.41 -18.18 -27.77
CA PHE A 481 -11.97 -18.98 -26.61
C PHE A 481 -10.53 -18.67 -26.25
N ARG A 482 -10.26 -18.52 -24.96
CA ARG A 482 -8.91 -18.25 -24.44
C ARG A 482 -8.56 -19.23 -23.33
N VAL A 483 -7.31 -19.71 -23.36
CA VAL A 483 -6.69 -20.44 -22.27
C VAL A 483 -5.45 -19.69 -21.84
N ALA A 484 -5.23 -19.56 -20.55
CA ALA A 484 -4.02 -18.96 -20.03
C ALA A 484 -3.40 -19.83 -18.92
N TYR A 485 -2.08 -19.83 -18.89
CA TYR A 485 -1.28 -20.45 -17.85
C TYR A 485 -0.45 -19.39 -17.15
N THR A 486 -0.51 -19.37 -15.82
CA THR A 486 0.30 -18.49 -14.98
C THR A 486 1.23 -19.33 -14.11
N TYR A 487 2.51 -19.04 -14.18
CA TYR A 487 3.50 -19.47 -13.24
C TYR A 487 4.06 -18.27 -12.49
N ASP A 488 4.12 -18.36 -11.16
CA ASP A 488 4.71 -17.33 -10.32
C ASP A 488 5.45 -17.98 -9.15
N ARG A 489 6.72 -17.62 -8.97
CA ARG A 489 7.55 -18.12 -7.88
C ARG A 489 8.34 -17.00 -7.23
N ALA A 490 8.03 -16.73 -5.98
CA ALA A 490 8.75 -15.77 -5.14
C ALA A 490 9.57 -16.50 -4.07
N ARG A 491 10.85 -16.12 -3.94
CA ARG A 491 11.68 -16.39 -2.76
C ARG A 491 11.62 -15.14 -1.89
N HIS A 492 10.99 -15.25 -0.74
CA HIS A 492 10.70 -14.15 0.16
C HIS A 492 11.42 -14.39 1.49
N ARG A 493 12.50 -13.64 1.72
CA ARG A 493 13.31 -13.65 2.94
C ARG A 493 12.83 -12.53 3.85
N GLN A 494 12.52 -12.84 5.09
CA GLN A 494 12.11 -11.89 6.12
C GLN A 494 13.07 -11.98 7.30
N THR A 495 13.74 -10.88 7.60
CA THR A 495 14.69 -10.76 8.70
C THR A 495 14.37 -9.51 9.54
N GLY A 496 15.18 -9.24 10.55
CA GLY A 496 15.02 -8.06 11.38
C GLY A 496 16.31 -7.81 12.15
N GLU A 497 17.38 -7.58 11.40
CA GLU A 497 18.69 -7.25 11.94
C GLU A 497 18.62 -5.96 12.74
N VAL A 498 19.40 -5.89 13.80
CA VAL A 498 19.53 -4.73 14.67
C VAL A 498 20.75 -3.91 14.25
N ALA A 499 20.63 -2.60 14.18
CA ALA A 499 21.70 -1.69 13.77
C ALA A 499 21.72 -0.41 14.63
N LEU A 500 22.83 0.33 14.57
CA LEU A 500 22.97 1.58 15.30
C LEU A 500 22.17 2.72 14.70
N LEU A 501 21.79 3.66 15.55
CA LEU A 501 21.27 4.97 15.22
C LEU A 501 22.35 6.04 15.42
N ASN A 502 22.26 7.12 14.68
CA ASN A 502 22.98 8.36 14.93
C ASN A 502 22.43 9.07 16.20
N THR A 503 23.14 10.09 16.65
CA THR A 503 22.72 10.90 17.81
C THR A 503 21.39 11.63 17.60
N ASP A 504 21.01 11.90 16.35
CA ASP A 504 19.70 12.48 15.99
C ASP A 504 18.57 11.46 15.85
N GLY A 505 18.88 10.15 16.04
CA GLY A 505 17.92 9.06 15.93
C GLY A 505 17.72 8.50 14.53
N GLU A 506 18.43 9.03 13.52
CA GLU A 506 18.42 8.46 12.15
C GLU A 506 19.32 7.23 12.07
N PRO A 507 19.02 6.27 11.17
CA PRO A 507 19.86 5.10 10.95
C PRO A 507 21.26 5.46 10.45
N VAL A 508 22.29 4.82 11.00
CA VAL A 508 23.67 4.94 10.49
C VAL A 508 23.79 4.36 9.08
N ASN A 509 23.09 3.28 8.80
CA ASN A 509 23.05 2.63 7.49
C ASN A 509 21.63 2.56 6.96
N VAL A 510 21.48 2.67 5.65
CA VAL A 510 20.18 2.60 4.96
C VAL A 510 19.42 1.33 5.30
N PHE A 511 20.12 0.20 5.28
CA PHE A 511 19.56 -1.10 5.65
C PHE A 511 20.34 -1.68 6.83
N ALA A 512 19.63 -2.09 7.87
CA ALA A 512 20.22 -2.68 9.06
C ALA A 512 21.10 -3.91 8.75
N THR A 513 20.74 -4.69 7.74
CA THR A 513 21.51 -5.87 7.30
C THR A 513 22.93 -5.54 6.82
N ASP A 514 23.16 -4.29 6.37
CA ASP A 514 24.47 -3.90 5.82
C ASP A 514 25.51 -3.59 6.93
N ALA A 515 25.04 -3.37 8.17
CA ALA A 515 25.87 -3.14 9.35
C ALA A 515 25.20 -3.68 10.63
N ALA A 516 24.80 -4.93 10.60
CA ALA A 516 24.11 -5.57 11.71
C ALA A 516 24.99 -5.70 12.95
N LEU A 517 24.43 -5.35 14.11
CA LEU A 517 25.07 -5.55 15.41
C LEU A 517 25.18 -7.04 15.75
N LYS A 518 26.29 -7.39 16.39
CA LYS A 518 26.54 -8.74 16.86
C LYS A 518 26.52 -8.77 18.39
N ASP A 519 26.08 -9.88 18.94
CA ASP A 519 26.14 -10.14 20.38
C ASP A 519 27.56 -10.51 20.86
N VAL A 520 27.71 -10.79 22.15
CA VAL A 520 28.95 -11.24 22.78
C VAL A 520 29.53 -12.51 22.15
N ASN A 521 28.72 -13.35 21.51
CA ASN A 521 29.12 -14.57 20.83
C ASN A 521 29.44 -14.35 19.35
N GLY A 522 29.37 -13.12 18.84
CA GLY A 522 29.56 -12.79 17.44
C GLY A 522 28.35 -13.10 16.54
N ALA A 523 27.21 -13.47 17.09
CA ALA A 523 25.99 -13.74 16.36
C ALA A 523 25.23 -12.45 16.02
N VAL A 524 24.66 -12.36 14.81
CA VAL A 524 23.79 -11.26 14.40
C VAL A 524 22.42 -11.43 15.05
N LEU A 525 21.99 -10.43 15.82
CA LEU A 525 20.68 -10.47 16.43
C LEU A 525 19.60 -10.00 15.46
N GLN A 526 18.49 -10.73 15.42
CA GLN A 526 17.37 -10.48 14.52
C GLN A 526 16.05 -10.66 15.26
N LYS A 527 15.10 -9.75 15.08
CA LYS A 527 13.76 -9.89 15.67
C LYS A 527 12.92 -10.98 15.02
N ARG A 528 13.31 -11.46 13.86
CA ARG A 528 12.75 -12.60 13.14
C ARG A 528 13.77 -13.11 12.12
N ASP A 529 13.69 -14.40 11.81
CA ASP A 529 14.51 -15.02 10.79
C ASP A 529 13.68 -16.08 10.06
N ARG A 530 13.24 -15.76 8.83
CA ARG A 530 12.24 -16.53 8.09
C ARG A 530 12.58 -16.59 6.60
N LEU A 531 12.35 -17.73 5.98
CA LEU A 531 12.43 -17.92 4.54
C LEU A 531 11.14 -18.57 4.03
N SER A 532 10.50 -17.96 3.07
CA SER A 532 9.32 -18.53 2.42
C SER A 532 9.46 -18.58 0.90
N TYR A 533 8.83 -19.60 0.31
CA TYR A 533 8.57 -19.66 -1.12
C TYR A 533 7.08 -19.63 -1.35
N ALA A 534 6.64 -18.70 -2.20
CA ALA A 534 5.29 -18.63 -2.73
C ALA A 534 5.33 -19.15 -4.16
N ILE A 535 4.59 -20.20 -4.46
CA ILE A 535 4.60 -20.82 -5.79
C ILE A 535 3.16 -20.97 -6.24
N LEU A 536 2.82 -20.35 -7.38
CA LEU A 536 1.52 -20.45 -8.03
C LEU A 536 1.68 -21.15 -9.39
N HIS A 537 0.88 -22.16 -9.60
CA HIS A 537 0.54 -22.68 -10.92
C HIS A 537 -0.96 -22.44 -11.12
N GLN A 538 -1.33 -21.78 -12.19
CA GLN A 538 -2.74 -21.48 -12.46
C GLN A 538 -3.07 -21.76 -13.91
N ILE A 539 -4.18 -22.40 -14.10
CA ILE A 539 -4.80 -22.55 -15.43
C ILE A 539 -6.11 -21.76 -15.39
N SER A 540 -6.35 -20.98 -16.41
CA SER A 540 -7.62 -20.29 -16.64
C SER A 540 -8.09 -20.50 -18.06
N ALA A 541 -9.41 -20.57 -18.23
CA ALA A 541 -10.06 -20.64 -19.52
C ALA A 541 -11.26 -19.70 -19.55
N GLU A 542 -11.50 -19.07 -20.67
CA GLU A 542 -12.62 -18.14 -20.86
C GLU A 542 -13.17 -18.25 -22.27
N TYR A 543 -14.48 -18.34 -22.35
CA TYR A 543 -15.26 -18.26 -23.57
C TYR A 543 -16.01 -16.94 -23.61
N ARG A 544 -16.03 -16.30 -24.76
CA ARG A 544 -16.84 -15.12 -25.08
C ARG A 544 -17.61 -15.41 -26.37
N GLY A 545 -18.93 -15.22 -26.29
CA GLY A 545 -19.82 -15.38 -27.42
C GLY A 545 -20.73 -14.17 -27.60
N GLU A 546 -21.00 -13.81 -28.86
CA GLU A 546 -21.94 -12.77 -29.27
C GLU A 546 -23.15 -13.42 -29.92
N PHE A 547 -24.34 -13.04 -29.47
CA PHE A 547 -25.63 -13.63 -29.85
C PHE A 547 -26.66 -12.52 -30.16
N MET A 548 -27.74 -12.90 -30.85
CA MET A 548 -28.88 -12.00 -31.12
C MET A 548 -28.47 -10.74 -31.94
N ASP A 549 -27.75 -10.94 -33.02
CA ASP A 549 -27.18 -9.86 -33.82
C ASP A 549 -26.29 -8.92 -32.97
N GLU A 550 -25.35 -9.50 -32.23
CA GLU A 550 -24.36 -8.84 -31.34
C GLU A 550 -24.99 -8.11 -30.12
N LYS A 551 -26.32 -8.19 -29.91
CA LYS A 551 -26.96 -7.54 -28.77
C LYS A 551 -26.71 -8.20 -27.41
N LEU A 552 -26.38 -9.49 -27.42
CA LEU A 552 -26.10 -10.24 -26.20
C LEU A 552 -24.67 -10.78 -26.24
N VAL A 553 -23.83 -10.28 -25.36
CA VAL A 553 -22.49 -10.81 -25.13
C VAL A 553 -22.51 -11.65 -23.86
N VAL A 554 -22.07 -12.89 -23.94
CA VAL A 554 -21.92 -13.81 -22.80
C VAL A 554 -20.46 -14.15 -22.61
N THR A 555 -19.99 -14.04 -21.36
CA THR A 555 -18.66 -14.51 -20.97
C THR A 555 -18.79 -15.61 -19.93
N ALA A 556 -18.04 -16.70 -20.12
CA ALA A 556 -17.99 -17.81 -19.17
C ALA A 556 -16.53 -18.23 -18.96
N GLY A 557 -16.04 -18.09 -17.75
CA GLY A 557 -14.66 -18.35 -17.41
C GLY A 557 -14.50 -19.24 -16.19
N LEU A 558 -13.33 -19.86 -16.12
CA LEU A 558 -12.94 -20.77 -15.05
C LEU A 558 -11.47 -20.56 -14.72
N ARG A 559 -11.16 -20.39 -13.44
CA ARG A 559 -9.80 -20.23 -12.94
C ARG A 559 -9.48 -21.29 -11.91
N ALA A 560 -8.34 -21.97 -12.05
CA ALA A 560 -7.88 -23.03 -11.18
C ALA A 560 -6.46 -22.72 -10.65
N PRO A 561 -6.33 -21.95 -9.55
CA PRO A 561 -5.04 -21.73 -8.90
C PRO A 561 -4.65 -22.94 -8.03
N PHE A 562 -3.39 -23.36 -8.17
CA PHE A 562 -2.70 -24.32 -7.31
C PHE A 562 -1.56 -23.58 -6.62
N PHE A 563 -1.77 -23.20 -5.38
CA PHE A 563 -0.86 -22.36 -4.64
C PHE A 563 -0.15 -23.13 -3.54
N LYS A 564 1.17 -23.05 -3.48
CA LYS A 564 2.02 -23.68 -2.48
C LYS A 564 2.81 -22.64 -1.71
N ARG A 565 2.72 -22.70 -0.38
CA ARG A 565 3.58 -21.98 0.56
C ARG A 565 4.54 -22.95 1.21
N ASN A 566 5.86 -22.74 1.03
CA ASN A 566 6.89 -23.44 1.78
C ASN A 566 7.55 -22.42 2.72
N LEU A 567 7.40 -22.60 4.02
CA LEU A 567 7.83 -21.64 5.04
C LEU A 567 8.80 -22.31 6.01
N THR A 568 9.91 -21.62 6.27
CA THR A 568 10.90 -22.01 7.29
C THR A 568 11.04 -20.87 8.29
N ASN A 569 10.85 -21.15 9.58
CA ASN A 569 11.17 -20.25 10.68
C ASN A 569 12.40 -20.76 11.41
N TYR A 570 13.44 -19.94 11.49
CA TYR A 570 14.70 -20.27 12.15
C TYR A 570 14.74 -19.90 13.64
N CYS A 571 13.68 -19.22 14.13
CA CYS A 571 13.51 -18.83 15.52
C CYS A 571 12.44 -19.70 16.19
N PHE A 572 12.44 -19.75 17.52
CA PHE A 572 11.32 -20.32 18.27
C PHE A 572 10.07 -19.47 18.12
N THR A 573 8.90 -20.09 18.08
CA THR A 573 7.63 -19.37 18.21
C THR A 573 7.15 -19.53 19.65
N SER A 574 7.17 -18.42 20.42
CA SER A 574 6.96 -18.46 21.88
C SER A 574 5.52 -18.17 22.29
N SER A 575 4.64 -17.77 21.35
CA SER A 575 3.24 -17.47 21.66
C SER A 575 2.29 -17.67 20.49
N ALA A 576 1.01 -17.79 20.82
CA ALA A 576 -0.08 -17.87 19.83
C ALA A 576 -0.23 -16.59 18.98
N SER A 577 0.31 -15.47 19.39
CA SER A 577 0.36 -14.22 18.61
C SER A 577 1.52 -14.15 17.63
N GLY A 578 2.37 -15.21 17.61
CA GLY A 578 3.49 -15.30 16.69
C GLY A 578 4.76 -14.60 17.16
N PHE A 579 4.88 -14.27 18.45
CA PHE A 579 6.15 -13.82 19.02
C PHE A 579 7.23 -14.89 18.82
N VAL A 580 8.43 -14.44 18.58
CA VAL A 580 9.58 -15.30 18.33
C VAL A 580 10.75 -14.96 19.25
N GLU A 581 11.52 -15.99 19.58
CA GLU A 581 12.78 -15.89 20.33
C GLU A 581 13.90 -16.35 19.40
N CYS A 582 14.84 -15.47 19.09
CA CYS A 582 15.89 -15.68 18.10
C CYS A 582 17.28 -15.58 18.73
N PHE A 583 18.14 -16.56 18.51
CA PHE A 583 19.48 -16.66 19.07
C PHE A 583 20.60 -16.46 18.05
N GLY A 584 20.30 -15.86 16.88
CA GLY A 584 21.30 -15.53 15.86
C GLY A 584 22.11 -16.72 15.34
N GLY A 585 21.57 -17.94 15.42
CA GLY A 585 22.29 -19.17 15.05
C GLY A 585 23.21 -19.73 16.13
N ASN A 586 23.22 -19.20 17.36
CA ASN A 586 23.96 -19.74 18.48
C ASN A 586 23.38 -21.10 18.92
N ALA A 587 24.03 -22.18 18.52
CA ALA A 587 23.57 -23.55 18.76
C ALA A 587 23.49 -23.90 20.26
N ALA A 588 24.40 -23.40 21.09
CA ALA A 588 24.39 -23.63 22.54
C ALA A 588 23.17 -22.98 23.19
N ALA A 589 22.83 -21.72 22.81
CA ALA A 589 21.65 -21.02 23.30
C ALA A 589 20.34 -21.68 22.83
N VAL A 590 20.31 -22.20 21.59
CA VAL A 590 19.16 -22.97 21.06
C VAL A 590 18.97 -24.26 21.83
N THR A 591 20.04 -24.99 22.13
CA THR A 591 19.98 -26.25 22.92
C THR A 591 19.49 -25.98 24.34
N LEU A 592 20.01 -24.93 24.99
CA LEU A 592 19.61 -24.53 26.32
C LEU A 592 18.13 -24.09 26.34
N ALA A 593 17.71 -23.25 25.40
CA ALA A 593 16.32 -22.79 25.28
C ALA A 593 15.34 -23.96 25.08
N THR A 594 15.72 -24.96 24.28
CA THR A 594 14.92 -26.19 24.07
C THR A 594 14.74 -26.98 25.35
N SER A 595 15.79 -27.09 26.17
CA SER A 595 15.73 -27.82 27.44
C SER A 595 14.93 -27.12 28.53
N LEU A 596 14.99 -25.80 28.57
CA LEU A 596 14.31 -24.98 29.61
C LEU A 596 12.87 -24.61 29.26
N ASN A 597 12.51 -24.57 27.99
CA ASN A 597 11.18 -24.25 27.51
C ASN A 597 10.62 -25.37 26.64
N PRO A 598 10.49 -26.60 27.17
CA PRO A 598 10.08 -27.76 26.37
C PRO A 598 8.69 -27.55 25.79
N TYR A 599 8.59 -27.71 24.48
CA TYR A 599 7.30 -27.59 23.77
C TYR A 599 6.43 -28.78 24.08
N SER A 600 5.21 -28.51 24.56
CA SER A 600 4.20 -29.52 24.77
C SER A 600 2.81 -29.01 24.37
N ALA A 601 1.97 -29.92 23.94
CA ALA A 601 0.59 -29.59 23.60
C ALA A 601 -0.34 -30.69 24.16
N THR A 602 -1.38 -30.26 24.85
CA THR A 602 -2.42 -31.13 25.41
C THR A 602 -3.75 -30.79 24.80
N THR A 603 -4.53 -31.81 24.45
CA THR A 603 -5.90 -31.64 23.97
C THR A 603 -6.86 -32.03 25.08
N ASN A 604 -7.74 -31.13 25.47
CA ASN A 604 -8.82 -31.43 26.40
C ASN A 604 -9.75 -32.44 25.75
N ALA A 605 -9.90 -33.62 26.36
CA ALA A 605 -10.65 -34.72 25.79
C ALA A 605 -12.18 -34.42 25.68
N THR A 606 -12.69 -33.49 26.48
CA THR A 606 -14.11 -33.13 26.51
C THR A 606 -14.43 -32.01 25.54
N THR A 607 -13.57 -30.99 25.44
CA THR A 607 -13.86 -29.79 24.67
C THR A 607 -13.12 -29.75 23.33
N GLY A 608 -12.10 -30.59 23.12
CA GLY A 608 -11.18 -30.52 21.98
C GLY A 608 -10.23 -29.33 22.04
N ALA A 609 -10.26 -28.51 23.10
CA ALA A 609 -9.42 -27.35 23.25
C ALA A 609 -7.94 -27.74 23.35
N ILE A 610 -7.07 -27.01 22.63
CA ILE A 610 -5.64 -27.26 22.59
C ILE A 610 -4.93 -26.23 23.46
N SER A 611 -4.27 -26.70 24.50
CA SER A 611 -3.35 -25.90 25.31
C SER A 611 -1.91 -26.19 24.90
N VAL A 612 -1.16 -25.14 24.63
CA VAL A 612 0.25 -25.22 24.25
C VAL A 612 1.10 -24.56 25.33
N ALA A 613 2.15 -25.24 25.77
CA ALA A 613 3.14 -24.74 26.70
C ALA A 613 4.53 -24.79 26.08
N GLY A 614 5.44 -23.96 26.60
CA GLY A 614 6.79 -23.84 26.09
C GLY A 614 6.91 -23.13 24.74
N TRP A 615 8.03 -23.29 24.08
CA TRP A 615 8.36 -22.64 22.84
C TRP A 615 8.38 -23.63 21.67
N ALA A 616 7.57 -23.41 20.64
CA ALA A 616 7.61 -24.22 19.43
C ALA A 616 8.98 -24.05 18.74
N PRO A 617 9.72 -25.14 18.47
CA PRO A 617 11.10 -25.06 17.96
C PRO A 617 11.14 -24.51 16.52
N PRO A 618 12.31 -24.09 16.04
CA PRO A 618 12.55 -23.81 14.63
C PRO A 618 12.05 -24.95 13.75
N GLN A 619 11.28 -24.62 12.71
CA GLN A 619 10.61 -25.65 11.91
C GLN A 619 10.28 -25.19 10.49
N GLN A 620 9.95 -26.15 9.64
CA GLN A 620 9.46 -25.92 8.28
C GLN A 620 8.05 -26.48 8.13
N ARG A 621 7.18 -25.74 7.41
CA ARG A 621 5.84 -26.21 7.03
C ARG A 621 5.53 -25.90 5.58
N ILE A 622 4.76 -26.81 4.96
CA ILE A 622 4.29 -26.67 3.60
C ILE A 622 2.75 -26.63 3.64
N TYR A 623 2.19 -25.60 3.02
CA TYR A 623 0.74 -25.44 2.85
C TYR A 623 0.39 -25.41 1.38
N ASN A 624 -0.69 -26.14 1.01
CA ASN A 624 -1.22 -26.16 -0.33
C ASN A 624 -2.66 -25.67 -0.28
N TYR A 625 -3.01 -24.78 -1.21
CA TYR A 625 -4.35 -24.20 -1.39
C TYR A 625 -4.72 -24.27 -2.85
N SER A 626 -5.96 -24.74 -3.11
CA SER A 626 -6.52 -24.78 -4.46
C SER A 626 -8.03 -24.64 -4.38
N LYS A 627 -8.61 -24.00 -5.36
CA LYS A 627 -10.07 -23.88 -5.52
C LYS A 627 -10.40 -23.62 -6.98
N LEU A 628 -11.48 -24.22 -7.47
CA LEU A 628 -12.02 -23.89 -8.78
C LEU A 628 -12.90 -22.64 -8.63
N LEU A 629 -12.65 -21.61 -9.47
CA LEU A 629 -13.26 -20.30 -9.36
C LEU A 629 -13.98 -19.94 -10.66
N PRO A 630 -15.30 -20.12 -10.74
CA PRO A 630 -16.09 -19.72 -11.89
C PRO A 630 -16.24 -18.20 -11.99
N ASN A 631 -16.42 -17.74 -13.23
CA ASN A 631 -16.76 -16.36 -13.58
C ASN A 631 -17.70 -16.41 -14.77
N ILE A 632 -18.91 -15.90 -14.61
CA ILE A 632 -19.95 -15.90 -15.63
C ILE A 632 -20.58 -14.52 -15.67
N GLY A 633 -20.71 -13.97 -16.89
CA GLY A 633 -21.31 -12.66 -17.03
C GLY A 633 -21.96 -12.46 -18.39
N PHE A 634 -22.78 -11.42 -18.48
CA PHE A 634 -23.43 -11.03 -19.73
C PHE A 634 -23.54 -9.51 -19.83
N VAL A 635 -23.61 -9.04 -21.06
CA VAL A 635 -24.02 -7.68 -21.43
C VAL A 635 -25.16 -7.84 -22.43
N TYR A 636 -26.26 -7.13 -22.23
CA TYR A 636 -27.38 -7.10 -23.15
C TYR A 636 -27.70 -5.65 -23.54
N ASP A 637 -27.58 -5.34 -24.82
CA ASP A 637 -27.89 -4.07 -25.39
C ASP A 637 -29.40 -3.92 -25.57
N VAL A 638 -30.03 -3.14 -24.66
CA VAL A 638 -31.46 -2.85 -24.72
C VAL A 638 -31.76 -1.90 -25.88
N THR A 639 -30.85 -0.97 -26.10
CA THR A 639 -30.84 -0.01 -27.24
C THR A 639 -29.40 0.27 -27.65
N ASP A 640 -29.18 0.95 -28.76
CA ASP A 640 -27.83 1.35 -29.23
C ASP A 640 -27.05 2.18 -28.17
N ASN A 641 -27.73 2.78 -27.22
CA ASN A 641 -27.16 3.66 -26.19
C ASN A 641 -27.26 3.10 -24.76
N ALA A 642 -27.95 1.99 -24.58
CA ALA A 642 -28.26 1.49 -23.25
C ALA A 642 -28.05 -0.02 -23.16
N SER A 643 -27.27 -0.46 -22.17
CA SER A 643 -27.02 -1.86 -21.88
C SER A 643 -27.30 -2.23 -20.41
N VAL A 644 -27.68 -3.48 -20.20
CA VAL A 644 -27.77 -4.12 -18.88
C VAL A 644 -26.65 -5.17 -18.82
N PHE A 645 -25.93 -5.21 -17.70
CA PHE A 645 -24.90 -6.19 -17.48
C PHE A 645 -25.07 -6.92 -16.16
N GLY A 646 -24.60 -8.15 -16.11
CA GLY A 646 -24.58 -8.92 -14.87
C GLY A 646 -23.36 -9.82 -14.81
N ASN A 647 -22.83 -10.05 -13.62
CA ASN A 647 -21.68 -10.91 -13.36
C ASN A 647 -21.84 -11.69 -12.06
N PHE A 648 -21.43 -12.95 -12.11
CA PHE A 648 -21.11 -13.78 -10.96
C PHE A 648 -19.66 -14.21 -11.02
N SER A 649 -18.92 -14.05 -9.92
CA SER A 649 -17.55 -14.53 -9.83
C SER A 649 -17.18 -14.99 -8.44
N GLN A 650 -16.34 -16.02 -8.36
CA GLN A 650 -15.72 -16.44 -7.10
C GLN A 650 -14.28 -15.91 -6.99
N GLY A 651 -13.94 -15.46 -5.77
CA GLY A 651 -12.59 -15.00 -5.41
C GLY A 651 -11.91 -15.91 -4.40
N LEU A 652 -10.59 -15.86 -4.36
CA LEU A 652 -9.75 -16.57 -3.40
C LEU A 652 -8.68 -15.61 -2.86
N SER A 653 -8.46 -15.64 -1.55
CA SER A 653 -7.32 -15.02 -0.89
C SER A 653 -6.64 -16.05 0.01
N VAL A 654 -5.40 -16.40 -0.33
CA VAL A 654 -4.59 -17.35 0.43
C VAL A 654 -3.98 -16.61 1.63
N PRO A 655 -3.91 -17.24 2.84
CA PRO A 655 -3.32 -16.61 4.01
C PRO A 655 -1.89 -16.10 3.76
N GLY A 656 -1.60 -14.88 4.24
CA GLY A 656 -0.28 -14.28 4.16
C GLY A 656 0.76 -14.97 5.07
N THR A 657 2.04 -14.67 4.86
CA THR A 657 3.13 -15.29 5.61
C THR A 657 3.03 -15.06 7.11
N ASP A 658 2.64 -13.87 7.56
CA ASP A 658 2.58 -13.60 9.00
C ASP A 658 1.50 -14.43 9.69
N ASN A 659 0.33 -14.58 9.07
CA ASN A 659 -0.72 -15.47 9.57
C ASN A 659 -0.24 -16.93 9.64
N LEU A 660 0.44 -17.39 8.61
CA LEU A 660 0.96 -18.76 8.53
C LEU A 660 2.09 -19.02 9.53
N TYR A 661 2.97 -18.04 9.80
CA TYR A 661 4.01 -18.18 10.83
C TYR A 661 3.45 -18.15 12.26
N GLN A 662 2.36 -17.44 12.53
CA GLN A 662 1.63 -17.52 13.79
C GLN A 662 1.11 -18.94 14.04
N ALA A 663 0.66 -19.62 12.98
CA ALA A 663 0.17 -20.99 13.06
C ALA A 663 1.25 -22.01 13.48
N PHE A 664 2.54 -21.66 13.40
CA PHE A 664 3.66 -22.53 13.84
C PHE A 664 3.67 -22.80 15.34
N PHE A 665 3.00 -21.97 16.13
CA PHE A 665 2.81 -22.22 17.56
C PHE A 665 1.93 -23.43 17.84
N PHE A 666 1.04 -23.80 16.93
CA PHE A 666 0.09 -24.88 17.15
C PHE A 666 0.57 -26.21 16.58
N PRO A 667 0.24 -27.35 17.22
CA PRO A 667 0.63 -28.68 16.73
C PRO A 667 0.11 -28.95 15.32
N VAL A 668 0.92 -29.59 14.50
CA VAL A 668 0.52 -30.04 13.16
C VAL A 668 -0.69 -30.97 13.26
N GLY A 669 -1.65 -30.83 12.34
CA GLY A 669 -2.90 -31.60 12.32
C GLY A 669 -4.08 -30.91 13.02
N THR A 670 -3.85 -29.80 13.72
CA THR A 670 -4.93 -29.00 14.32
C THR A 670 -5.46 -27.95 13.35
N SER A 671 -6.71 -27.51 13.49
CA SER A 671 -7.30 -26.46 12.65
C SER A 671 -6.53 -25.14 12.74
N ARG A 672 -6.01 -24.80 13.92
CA ARG A 672 -5.20 -23.57 14.14
C ARG A 672 -3.81 -23.64 13.48
N ALA A 673 -3.31 -24.85 13.19
CA ALA A 673 -2.03 -25.05 12.51
C ALA A 673 -2.13 -24.87 10.99
N LYS A 674 -3.34 -24.86 10.40
CA LYS A 674 -3.57 -24.68 8.97
C LYS A 674 -4.71 -23.68 8.75
N PRO A 675 -4.42 -22.37 8.77
CA PRO A 675 -5.43 -21.35 8.49
C PRO A 675 -6.11 -21.61 7.14
N ALA A 676 -7.44 -21.49 7.12
CA ALA A 676 -8.23 -21.63 5.90
C ALA A 676 -8.04 -20.41 4.99
N PRO A 677 -8.10 -20.56 3.67
CA PRO A 677 -8.13 -19.43 2.75
C PRO A 677 -9.47 -18.70 2.86
N GLU A 678 -9.45 -17.42 2.61
CA GLU A 678 -10.68 -16.63 2.44
C GLU A 678 -11.24 -16.87 1.04
N THR A 679 -12.56 -16.91 0.91
CA THR A 679 -13.21 -16.98 -0.40
C THR A 679 -14.39 -16.03 -0.49
N THR A 680 -14.71 -15.58 -1.71
CA THR A 680 -15.84 -14.68 -1.94
C THR A 680 -16.73 -15.20 -3.05
N ASP A 681 -18.03 -14.97 -2.89
CA ASP A 681 -19.04 -15.05 -3.94
C ASP A 681 -19.51 -13.63 -4.25
N ASN A 682 -19.27 -13.18 -5.47
CA ASN A 682 -19.52 -11.81 -5.90
C ASN A 682 -20.59 -11.78 -6.99
N PHE A 683 -21.62 -10.96 -6.80
CA PHE A 683 -22.70 -10.73 -7.74
C PHE A 683 -22.79 -9.24 -8.05
N ASP A 684 -22.84 -8.90 -9.33
CA ASP A 684 -23.10 -7.57 -9.84
C ASP A 684 -24.26 -7.59 -10.83
N LEU A 685 -25.11 -6.57 -10.78
CA LEU A 685 -26.11 -6.30 -11.79
C LEU A 685 -26.16 -4.78 -12.01
N GLY A 686 -26.08 -4.34 -13.25
CA GLY A 686 -26.00 -2.93 -13.53
C GLY A 686 -26.60 -2.53 -14.86
N PHE A 687 -26.66 -1.21 -15.03
CA PHE A 687 -27.15 -0.55 -16.23
C PHE A 687 -26.13 0.50 -16.68
N ARG A 688 -25.90 0.60 -17.98
CA ARG A 688 -25.08 1.64 -18.63
C ARG A 688 -25.90 2.39 -19.66
N PHE A 689 -25.62 3.67 -19.72
CA PHE A 689 -26.13 4.54 -20.76
C PHE A 689 -24.99 5.34 -21.39
N ARG A 690 -24.95 5.43 -22.69
CA ARG A 690 -23.95 6.17 -23.46
C ARG A 690 -24.60 6.90 -24.60
N SER A 691 -24.31 8.17 -24.71
CA SER A 691 -24.56 8.97 -25.91
C SER A 691 -23.36 9.87 -26.12
N GLY A 692 -23.21 10.55 -27.23
CA GLY A 692 -21.99 11.29 -27.56
C GLY A 692 -21.42 12.18 -26.44
N SER A 693 -22.26 12.78 -25.61
CA SER A 693 -21.89 13.70 -24.52
C SER A 693 -22.07 13.11 -23.11
N ILE A 694 -22.74 11.96 -22.96
CA ILE A 694 -23.11 11.41 -21.66
C ILE A 694 -22.65 9.95 -21.55
N GLN A 695 -22.00 9.63 -20.42
CA GLN A 695 -21.76 8.26 -19.99
C GLN A 695 -22.26 8.10 -18.57
N ALA A 696 -23.12 7.13 -18.32
CA ALA A 696 -23.62 6.83 -16.99
C ALA A 696 -23.57 5.33 -16.72
N GLN A 697 -23.25 4.96 -15.50
CA GLN A 697 -23.30 3.59 -15.02
C GLN A 697 -23.90 3.56 -13.61
N VAL A 698 -24.76 2.59 -13.35
CA VAL A 698 -25.22 2.26 -12.00
C VAL A 698 -25.15 0.75 -11.85
N SER A 699 -24.66 0.26 -10.71
CA SER A 699 -24.63 -1.17 -10.40
C SER A 699 -24.96 -1.44 -8.95
N GLY A 700 -25.82 -2.42 -8.71
CA GLY A 700 -26.00 -3.06 -7.42
C GLY A 700 -25.02 -4.22 -7.28
N PHE A 701 -24.46 -4.40 -6.09
CA PHE A 701 -23.55 -5.52 -5.80
C PHE A 701 -23.92 -6.24 -4.51
N TYR A 702 -23.60 -7.52 -4.47
CA TYR A 702 -23.70 -8.38 -3.30
C TYR A 702 -22.48 -9.28 -3.24
N ASN A 703 -21.74 -9.23 -2.11
CA ASN A 703 -20.57 -10.06 -1.88
C ASN A 703 -20.76 -10.85 -0.58
N GLN A 704 -20.59 -12.16 -0.64
CA GLN A 704 -20.49 -13.02 0.53
C GLN A 704 -19.03 -13.44 0.72
N PHE A 705 -18.49 -13.15 1.89
CA PHE A 705 -17.10 -13.37 2.22
C PHE A 705 -17.03 -14.45 3.30
N HIS A 706 -16.33 -15.55 3.01
CA HIS A 706 -16.18 -16.69 3.91
C HIS A 706 -14.78 -16.71 4.52
N ASN A 707 -14.68 -17.12 5.78
CA ASN A 707 -13.45 -17.20 6.56
C ASN A 707 -12.67 -15.87 6.57
N ARG A 708 -13.34 -14.75 6.71
CA ARG A 708 -12.75 -13.40 6.70
C ARG A 708 -11.68 -13.27 7.78
N LEU A 709 -10.43 -13.04 7.37
CA LEU A 709 -9.31 -12.72 8.25
C LEU A 709 -9.27 -11.22 8.49
N ALA A 710 -9.51 -10.78 9.71
CA ALA A 710 -9.18 -9.43 10.13
C ALA A 710 -7.69 -9.37 10.46
N SER A 711 -7.02 -8.37 9.96
CA SER A 711 -5.63 -8.08 10.30
C SER A 711 -5.54 -6.70 10.93
N ALA A 712 -4.75 -6.58 11.98
CA ALA A 712 -4.40 -5.30 12.55
C ALA A 712 -2.89 -5.22 12.73
N TYR A 713 -2.28 -4.20 12.14
CA TYR A 713 -0.90 -3.89 12.46
C TYR A 713 -0.85 -3.24 13.84
N ASP A 714 -0.10 -3.86 14.73
CA ASP A 714 0.21 -3.30 16.02
C ASP A 714 1.60 -2.63 15.95
N PRO A 715 1.67 -1.30 15.92
CA PRO A 715 2.93 -0.60 15.78
C PRO A 715 3.78 -0.64 17.06
N GLU A 716 3.20 -0.89 18.23
CA GLU A 716 3.95 -1.00 19.48
C GLU A 716 4.83 -2.24 19.49
N ILE A 717 4.31 -3.34 18.94
CA ILE A 717 5.04 -4.59 18.78
C ILE A 717 5.54 -4.82 17.36
N ASN A 718 5.27 -3.88 16.45
CA ASN A 718 5.61 -3.93 15.02
C ASN A 718 5.21 -5.28 14.37
N GLN A 719 4.01 -5.74 14.65
CA GLN A 719 3.47 -7.01 14.14
C GLN A 719 2.03 -6.85 13.66
N THR A 720 1.69 -7.64 12.65
CA THR A 720 0.29 -7.78 12.20
C THR A 720 -0.32 -9.00 12.90
N ILE A 721 -1.41 -8.77 13.62
CA ILE A 721 -2.17 -9.83 14.28
C ILE A 721 -3.35 -10.20 13.40
N TYR A 722 -3.54 -11.49 13.15
CA TYR A 722 -4.63 -12.02 12.34
C TYR A 722 -5.66 -12.76 13.21
N ARG A 723 -6.93 -12.53 12.91
CA ARG A 723 -8.07 -13.18 13.58
C ARG A 723 -9.14 -13.50 12.54
N ASN A 724 -9.79 -14.66 12.67
CA ASN A 724 -10.90 -15.04 11.80
C ASN A 724 -12.20 -14.42 12.33
N LEU A 725 -12.83 -13.56 11.52
CA LEU A 725 -14.14 -12.95 11.79
C LEU A 725 -15.31 -13.83 11.36
N GLY A 726 -15.06 -15.01 10.76
CA GLY A 726 -16.11 -15.83 10.17
C GLY A 726 -16.61 -15.26 8.85
N ASP A 727 -17.91 -15.32 8.61
CA ASP A 727 -18.55 -14.88 7.39
C ASP A 727 -18.95 -13.40 7.47
N VAL A 728 -18.79 -12.69 6.35
CA VAL A 728 -19.17 -11.28 6.21
C VAL A 728 -19.98 -11.10 4.93
N LYS A 729 -21.10 -10.39 5.02
CA LYS A 729 -21.90 -9.97 3.86
C LYS A 729 -21.67 -8.49 3.58
N LYS A 730 -21.50 -8.15 2.29
CA LYS A 730 -21.39 -6.77 1.80
C LYS A 730 -22.35 -6.57 0.65
N TYR A 731 -23.07 -5.48 0.65
CA TYR A 731 -23.95 -5.11 -0.45
C TYR A 731 -24.11 -3.60 -0.55
N GLY A 732 -24.41 -3.14 -1.75
CA GLY A 732 -24.52 -1.71 -1.98
C GLY A 732 -24.86 -1.37 -3.41
N ILE A 733 -24.77 -0.07 -3.69
CA ILE A 733 -25.01 0.51 -5.01
C ILE A 733 -23.85 1.47 -5.31
N ASP A 734 -23.27 1.33 -6.50
CA ASP A 734 -22.29 2.23 -7.09
C ASP A 734 -22.90 2.92 -8.30
N GLY A 735 -22.58 4.19 -8.49
CA GLY A 735 -23.04 4.94 -9.66
C GLY A 735 -22.07 6.03 -10.07
N SER A 736 -22.00 6.29 -11.38
CA SER A 736 -21.25 7.41 -11.94
C SER A 736 -21.94 7.95 -13.17
N ILE A 737 -21.77 9.25 -13.40
CA ILE A 737 -22.19 9.94 -14.60
C ILE A 737 -21.12 10.93 -15.02
N ALA A 738 -20.74 10.87 -16.29
CA ALA A 738 -19.87 11.82 -16.95
C ALA A 738 -20.64 12.52 -18.06
N PHE A 739 -20.53 13.85 -18.13
CA PHE A 739 -21.28 14.69 -19.06
C PHE A 739 -20.41 15.83 -19.60
N SER A 740 -20.33 15.95 -20.91
CA SER A 740 -19.70 17.07 -21.62
C SER A 740 -20.75 17.84 -22.39
N PRO A 741 -21.37 18.89 -21.78
CA PRO A 741 -22.41 19.67 -22.44
C PRO A 741 -21.91 20.41 -23.68
N ILE A 742 -20.64 20.79 -23.65
CA ILE A 742 -19.89 21.41 -24.75
C ILE A 742 -18.45 20.93 -24.70
N GLU A 743 -17.70 21.07 -25.79
CA GLU A 743 -16.30 20.54 -25.90
C GLU A 743 -15.36 21.02 -24.79
N ASN A 744 -15.61 22.25 -24.30
CA ASN A 744 -14.75 22.91 -23.31
C ASN A 744 -15.18 22.68 -21.86
N ILE A 745 -16.25 21.95 -21.59
CA ILE A 745 -16.74 21.70 -20.23
C ILE A 745 -16.98 20.18 -20.05
N SER A 746 -16.40 19.62 -19.02
CA SER A 746 -16.67 18.25 -18.62
C SER A 746 -17.04 18.19 -17.14
N LEU A 747 -18.07 17.43 -16.84
CA LEU A 747 -18.61 17.19 -15.52
C LEU A 747 -18.61 15.69 -15.24
N TYR A 748 -18.16 15.31 -14.07
CA TYR A 748 -18.20 13.93 -13.63
C TYR A 748 -18.72 13.88 -12.20
N ALA A 749 -19.68 13.02 -11.92
CA ALA A 749 -20.16 12.74 -10.58
C ALA A 749 -20.16 11.24 -10.30
N PHE A 750 -19.88 10.87 -9.07
CA PHE A 750 -19.82 9.47 -8.65
C PHE A 750 -20.30 9.29 -7.21
N GLY A 751 -20.79 8.10 -6.91
CA GLY A 751 -21.22 7.78 -5.56
C GLY A 751 -21.26 6.27 -5.31
N SER A 752 -21.13 5.91 -4.05
CA SER A 752 -21.27 4.55 -3.56
C SER A 752 -21.89 4.58 -2.17
N VAL A 753 -22.83 3.67 -1.94
CA VAL A 753 -23.39 3.41 -0.63
C VAL A 753 -23.26 1.92 -0.36
N MET A 754 -22.67 1.57 0.78
CA MET A 754 -22.39 0.18 1.13
C MET A 754 -22.82 -0.15 2.56
N LYS A 755 -23.34 -1.35 2.76
CA LYS A 755 -23.52 -1.99 4.06
C LYS A 755 -22.66 -3.26 4.12
N SER A 756 -21.95 -3.47 5.22
CA SER A 756 -21.32 -4.74 5.57
C SER A 756 -21.94 -5.27 6.86
N GLU A 757 -21.92 -6.59 7.05
CA GLU A 757 -22.45 -7.26 8.23
C GLU A 757 -21.63 -8.50 8.52
N ILE A 758 -20.95 -8.51 9.67
CA ILE A 758 -20.23 -9.66 10.20
C ILE A 758 -21.28 -10.64 10.74
N LYS A 759 -21.15 -11.93 10.40
CA LYS A 759 -22.16 -12.93 10.77
C LYS A 759 -21.84 -13.65 12.07
N ASP A 760 -20.59 -13.70 12.43
CA ASP A 760 -20.10 -14.48 13.56
C ASP A 760 -19.50 -13.60 14.66
N ASN A 761 -19.54 -14.11 15.90
CA ASN A 761 -18.74 -13.51 16.97
C ASN A 761 -17.30 -14.01 16.90
N LEU A 762 -16.35 -13.09 17.13
CA LEU A 762 -14.94 -13.44 17.12
C LEU A 762 -14.55 -14.19 18.39
N VAL A 763 -13.99 -15.39 18.24
CA VAL A 763 -13.45 -16.17 19.35
C VAL A 763 -12.07 -15.63 19.73
N LEU A 764 -11.94 -15.12 20.96
CA LEU A 764 -10.70 -14.57 21.52
C LEU A 764 -9.84 -15.63 22.21
N GLY A 765 -10.47 -16.64 22.80
CA GLY A 765 -9.85 -17.72 23.53
C GLY A 765 -10.92 -18.58 24.23
N GLU A 766 -10.47 -19.45 25.10
CA GLU A 766 -11.34 -20.30 25.91
C GLU A 766 -10.96 -20.19 27.40
N ASN A 767 -11.94 -20.20 28.26
CA ASN A 767 -11.76 -20.29 29.70
C ASN A 767 -11.29 -21.70 30.10
N ALA A 768 -10.81 -21.87 31.34
CA ALA A 768 -10.39 -23.17 31.86
C ALA A 768 -11.47 -24.26 31.81
N ASN A 769 -12.74 -23.88 31.77
CA ASN A 769 -13.90 -24.78 31.63
C ASN A 769 -14.30 -25.06 30.17
N GLY A 770 -13.52 -24.58 29.17
CA GLY A 770 -13.77 -24.75 27.74
C GLY A 770 -14.84 -23.84 27.15
N THR A 771 -15.30 -22.82 27.90
CA THR A 771 -16.24 -21.83 27.35
C THR A 771 -15.48 -20.78 26.54
N SER A 772 -15.95 -20.53 25.33
CA SER A 772 -15.31 -19.53 24.44
C SER A 772 -15.48 -18.10 24.99
N ILE A 773 -14.39 -17.34 24.98
CA ILE A 773 -14.37 -15.90 25.21
C ILE A 773 -14.62 -15.23 23.86
N LEU A 774 -15.68 -14.44 23.75
CA LEU A 774 -16.13 -13.86 22.49
C LEU A 774 -16.03 -12.34 22.49
N ALA A 775 -15.55 -11.75 21.38
CA ALA A 775 -15.89 -10.38 21.04
C ALA A 775 -17.19 -10.35 20.24
N MET A 776 -18.11 -9.50 20.65
CA MET A 776 -19.47 -9.44 20.09
C MET A 776 -19.46 -8.67 18.75
N THR A 777 -19.07 -9.37 17.69
CA THR A 777 -18.96 -8.83 16.32
C THR A 777 -20.13 -9.21 15.43
N ALA A 778 -20.91 -10.22 15.77
CA ALA A 778 -22.09 -10.64 14.99
C ALA A 778 -23.13 -9.51 14.84
N GLY A 779 -23.60 -9.29 13.62
CA GLY A 779 -24.52 -8.20 13.27
C GLY A 779 -23.86 -6.82 13.17
N LYS A 780 -22.56 -6.71 13.44
CA LYS A 780 -21.80 -5.46 13.39
C LYS A 780 -21.24 -5.23 11.98
N ARG A 781 -20.82 -3.98 11.73
CA ARG A 781 -20.22 -3.56 10.48
C ARG A 781 -18.70 -3.69 10.56
N GLU A 782 -18.07 -4.13 9.47
CA GLU A 782 -16.60 -4.13 9.39
C GLU A 782 -16.01 -2.74 9.60
N ALA A 783 -14.88 -2.68 10.28
CA ALA A 783 -14.10 -1.47 10.51
C ALA A 783 -13.42 -0.99 9.21
N GLY A 784 -13.03 0.28 9.19
CA GLY A 784 -12.19 0.88 8.15
C GLY A 784 -12.92 1.35 6.90
N ALA A 785 -13.93 0.64 6.44
CA ALA A 785 -14.67 0.98 5.23
C ALA A 785 -15.69 2.11 5.45
N PRO A 786 -15.74 3.13 4.57
CA PRO A 786 -16.75 4.19 4.67
C PRO A 786 -18.17 3.65 4.39
N LYS A 787 -19.15 4.20 5.10
CA LYS A 787 -20.57 3.86 4.87
C LYS A 787 -21.05 4.30 3.49
N TYR A 788 -20.50 5.39 3.00
CA TYR A 788 -20.75 5.95 1.68
C TYR A 788 -19.57 6.80 1.22
N THR A 789 -19.44 6.93 -0.09
CA THR A 789 -18.58 7.93 -0.73
C THR A 789 -19.35 8.58 -1.87
N PHE A 790 -19.17 9.86 -2.10
CA PHE A 790 -19.62 10.51 -3.30
C PHE A 790 -18.77 11.73 -3.61
N GLY A 791 -18.71 12.09 -4.87
CA GLY A 791 -17.93 13.24 -5.29
C GLY A 791 -18.30 13.70 -6.68
N PHE A 792 -17.68 14.80 -7.07
CA PHE A 792 -17.80 15.35 -8.40
C PHE A 792 -16.49 16.00 -8.84
N THR A 793 -16.29 16.00 -10.15
CA THR A 793 -15.23 16.75 -10.81
C THR A 793 -15.86 17.63 -11.88
N ALA A 794 -15.53 18.91 -11.89
CA ALA A 794 -15.88 19.84 -12.95
C ALA A 794 -14.59 20.39 -13.57
N ARG A 795 -14.50 20.36 -14.87
CA ARG A 795 -13.38 20.91 -15.65
C ARG A 795 -13.88 21.80 -16.74
N GLY A 796 -13.15 22.89 -16.98
CA GLY A 796 -13.46 23.81 -18.06
C GLY A 796 -12.17 24.36 -18.67
N SER A 797 -12.21 24.66 -19.99
CA SER A 797 -11.12 25.32 -20.70
C SER A 797 -11.59 26.61 -21.34
N LEU A 798 -10.80 27.67 -21.21
CA LEU A 798 -11.03 28.97 -21.86
C LEU A 798 -9.72 29.43 -22.50
N GLY A 799 -9.62 29.26 -23.81
CA GLY A 799 -8.38 29.50 -24.52
C GLY A 799 -7.25 28.63 -23.98
N PRO A 800 -6.11 29.19 -23.59
CA PRO A 800 -4.98 28.40 -23.07
C PRO A 800 -5.16 27.96 -21.62
N VAL A 801 -6.16 28.46 -20.90
CA VAL A 801 -6.37 28.20 -19.48
C VAL A 801 -7.37 27.07 -19.29
N GLU A 802 -6.99 26.09 -18.48
CA GLU A 802 -7.85 24.98 -18.05
C GLU A 802 -7.96 24.98 -16.52
N LEU A 803 -9.16 24.81 -16.02
CA LEU A 803 -9.44 24.77 -14.58
C LEU A 803 -10.21 23.50 -14.24
N GLY A 804 -9.82 22.86 -13.15
CA GLY A 804 -10.48 21.69 -12.60
C GLY A 804 -10.74 21.81 -11.11
N VAL A 805 -11.90 21.37 -10.67
CA VAL A 805 -12.25 21.23 -9.25
C VAL A 805 -12.75 19.81 -9.03
N THR A 806 -12.16 19.12 -8.07
CA THR A 806 -12.61 17.79 -7.64
C THR A 806 -12.98 17.85 -6.16
N ALA A 807 -14.21 17.45 -5.83
CA ALA A 807 -14.66 17.35 -4.45
C ALA A 807 -15.12 15.94 -4.13
N LYS A 808 -14.71 15.41 -2.97
CA LYS A 808 -15.14 14.09 -2.48
C LYS A 808 -15.56 14.13 -1.03
N ARG A 809 -16.70 13.52 -0.74
CA ARG A 809 -17.18 13.20 0.61
C ARG A 809 -16.86 11.76 0.94
N THR A 810 -16.12 11.55 2.01
CA THR A 810 -15.92 10.22 2.62
C THR A 810 -16.79 10.14 3.87
N GLY A 811 -17.63 9.12 3.94
CA GLY A 811 -18.55 8.89 5.04
C GLY A 811 -17.85 8.42 6.32
N GLU A 812 -18.61 8.27 7.38
CA GLU A 812 -18.14 7.72 8.64
C GLU A 812 -17.61 6.29 8.47
N ARG A 813 -16.58 5.95 9.26
CA ARG A 813 -15.94 4.64 9.28
C ARG A 813 -15.86 4.15 10.71
N TYR A 814 -16.31 2.93 10.99
CA TYR A 814 -16.09 2.31 12.29
C TYR A 814 -14.60 2.05 12.51
N ILE A 815 -14.16 2.25 13.75
CA ILE A 815 -12.75 2.07 14.15
C ILE A 815 -12.49 0.60 14.48
N TYR A 816 -13.48 -0.07 15.10
CA TYR A 816 -13.43 -1.47 15.47
C TYR A 816 -14.60 -2.28 14.90
N ASP A 817 -14.36 -3.57 14.65
CA ASP A 817 -15.39 -4.50 14.13
C ASP A 817 -16.52 -4.78 15.14
N ASN A 818 -16.26 -4.61 16.44
CA ASN A 818 -17.33 -4.67 17.45
C ASN A 818 -18.21 -3.41 17.49
N ASN A 819 -17.87 -2.37 16.73
CA ASN A 819 -18.55 -1.08 16.62
C ASN A 819 -18.74 -0.35 17.97
N GLU A 820 -17.90 -0.61 18.93
CA GLU A 820 -17.93 0.10 20.22
C GLU A 820 -17.12 1.39 20.15
N ALA A 821 -17.49 2.34 21.02
CA ALA A 821 -16.69 3.53 21.27
C ALA A 821 -15.36 3.16 21.96
N ILE A 822 -14.42 4.08 21.95
CA ILE A 822 -13.12 3.89 22.57
C ILE A 822 -13.18 4.37 24.02
N TYR A 823 -12.71 3.52 24.92
CA TYR A 823 -12.79 3.74 26.36
C TYR A 823 -11.43 3.64 27.03
N THR A 824 -11.34 4.23 28.20
CA THR A 824 -10.28 3.99 29.20
C THR A 824 -10.92 3.55 30.52
N GLY A 825 -10.14 2.93 31.40
CA GLY A 825 -10.62 2.47 32.71
C GLY A 825 -10.97 0.98 32.73
N THR A 826 -11.91 0.61 33.58
CA THR A 826 -12.25 -0.77 33.87
C THR A 826 -13.73 -1.05 33.62
N TYR A 827 -14.08 -2.26 33.25
CA TYR A 827 -15.48 -2.64 33.03
C TYR A 827 -15.67 -4.15 33.17
N LEU A 828 -16.95 -4.56 33.33
CA LEU A 828 -17.35 -5.95 33.20
C LEU A 828 -17.41 -6.30 31.71
N ALA A 829 -16.56 -7.21 31.25
CA ALA A 829 -16.63 -7.67 29.88
C ALA A 829 -17.85 -8.60 29.69
N PRO A 830 -18.75 -8.30 28.75
CA PRO A 830 -19.81 -9.24 28.38
C PRO A 830 -19.19 -10.56 27.95
N GLY A 831 -19.58 -11.67 28.55
CA GLY A 831 -19.00 -12.99 28.29
C GLY A 831 -17.68 -13.28 28.98
N SER A 832 -17.07 -12.34 29.69
CA SER A 832 -16.00 -12.64 30.63
C SER A 832 -16.62 -13.33 31.83
N LEU A 833 -16.80 -14.62 31.69
CA LEU A 833 -17.27 -15.46 32.78
C LEU A 833 -16.15 -15.57 33.80
N THR A 834 -16.43 -15.03 34.97
CA THR A 834 -15.76 -15.44 36.16
C THR A 834 -15.61 -16.96 36.15
N SER A 835 -14.40 -17.44 36.42
CA SER A 835 -14.24 -18.88 36.68
C SER A 835 -15.29 -19.31 37.71
N ALA A 836 -16.13 -20.28 37.35
CA ALA A 836 -17.08 -20.93 38.25
C ALA A 836 -18.03 -20.01 39.02
N GLY A 837 -18.85 -19.21 38.35
CA GLY A 837 -20.06 -18.64 38.94
C GLY A 837 -19.85 -17.56 40.01
N ALA A 838 -18.65 -17.01 40.17
CA ALA A 838 -18.44 -15.90 41.09
C ALA A 838 -19.03 -14.61 40.49
N THR A 839 -19.93 -13.97 41.20
CA THR A 839 -20.45 -12.65 40.86
C THR A 839 -19.32 -11.62 41.06
N PRO A 840 -19.02 -10.75 40.11
CA PRO A 840 -18.03 -9.69 40.29
C PRO A 840 -18.42 -8.82 41.48
N THR A 841 -17.49 -8.62 42.37
CA THR A 841 -17.71 -7.81 43.57
C THR A 841 -17.46 -6.31 43.37
N ALA A 842 -16.90 -5.94 42.22
CA ALA A 842 -16.59 -4.54 41.90
C ALA A 842 -17.27 -4.11 40.60
N VAL A 843 -17.87 -2.93 40.60
CA VAL A 843 -18.37 -2.28 39.38
C VAL A 843 -17.21 -1.45 38.83
N GLY A 844 -16.79 -1.79 37.60
CA GLY A 844 -15.77 -1.02 36.90
C GLY A 844 -16.27 0.37 36.51
N SER A 845 -15.38 1.32 36.41
CA SER A 845 -15.62 2.64 35.86
C SER A 845 -14.87 2.81 34.54
N ARG A 846 -15.58 3.12 33.44
CA ARG A 846 -15.00 3.42 32.15
C ARG A 846 -15.35 4.83 31.70
N THR A 847 -14.42 5.47 31.05
CA THR A 847 -14.63 6.80 30.44
C THR A 847 -14.50 6.67 28.94
N GLN A 848 -15.51 7.15 28.20
CA GLN A 848 -15.45 7.22 26.75
C GLN A 848 -14.51 8.35 26.35
N VAL A 849 -13.50 8.04 25.55
CA VAL A 849 -12.52 9.01 25.05
C VAL A 849 -12.77 9.39 23.60
N TYR A 850 -13.44 8.54 22.84
CA TYR A 850 -13.81 8.80 21.44
C TYR A 850 -15.07 8.01 21.02
N SER A 851 -15.68 8.44 19.90
CA SER A 851 -16.83 7.74 19.31
C SER A 851 -16.44 6.42 18.65
N ALA A 852 -17.41 5.59 18.35
CA ALA A 852 -17.22 4.34 17.61
C ALA A 852 -16.76 4.55 16.15
N THR A 853 -16.97 5.75 15.60
CA THR A 853 -16.67 6.08 14.21
C THR A 853 -15.75 7.29 14.09
N ALA A 854 -14.82 7.23 13.17
CA ALA A 854 -14.15 8.42 12.66
C ALA A 854 -15.12 9.24 11.81
N ALA A 855 -15.10 10.56 12.01
CA ALA A 855 -16.04 11.49 11.39
C ALA A 855 -15.93 11.52 9.86
N ALA A 856 -17.06 11.76 9.21
CA ALA A 856 -17.11 12.01 7.77
C ALA A 856 -16.49 13.37 7.43
N TYR A 857 -15.86 13.47 6.23
CA TYR A 857 -15.17 14.69 5.80
C TYR A 857 -15.31 14.94 4.29
N TRP A 858 -15.12 16.19 3.90
CA TRP A 858 -14.96 16.60 2.52
C TRP A 858 -13.50 16.91 2.22
N LEU A 859 -13.02 16.49 1.05
CA LEU A 859 -11.80 16.99 0.45
C LEU A 859 -12.14 17.67 -0.86
N VAL A 860 -11.60 18.86 -1.06
CA VAL A 860 -11.74 19.63 -2.30
C VAL A 860 -10.35 19.94 -2.82
N ASN A 861 -10.09 19.54 -4.05
CA ASN A 861 -8.83 19.77 -4.74
C ASN A 861 -9.08 20.69 -5.95
N LEU A 862 -8.08 21.50 -6.29
CA LEU A 862 -8.10 22.38 -7.44
C LEU A 862 -6.91 22.04 -8.33
N ASP A 863 -7.12 21.97 -9.64
CA ASP A 863 -6.06 21.97 -10.64
C ASP A 863 -6.28 23.13 -11.63
N ALA A 864 -5.21 23.80 -12.02
CA ALA A 864 -5.22 24.84 -13.04
C ALA A 864 -4.04 24.63 -13.97
N ARG A 865 -4.25 24.71 -15.27
CA ARG A 865 -3.21 24.55 -16.29
C ARG A 865 -3.27 25.70 -17.29
N VAL A 866 -2.10 26.20 -17.67
CA VAL A 866 -1.95 27.20 -18.72
C VAL A 866 -1.07 26.62 -19.83
N LYS A 867 -1.64 26.38 -21.00
CA LYS A 867 -0.93 25.90 -22.18
C LYS A 867 -0.01 27.00 -22.74
N LEU A 868 1.19 26.62 -23.14
CA LEU A 868 2.20 27.55 -23.66
C LEU A 868 2.35 27.50 -25.19
N GLU A 869 1.42 26.87 -25.88
CA GLU A 869 1.41 26.77 -27.34
C GLU A 869 1.46 28.15 -28.03
N GLN A 870 0.74 29.14 -27.46
CA GLN A 870 0.74 30.52 -27.96
C GLN A 870 2.10 31.19 -27.87
N LEU A 871 3.01 30.67 -27.05
CA LEU A 871 4.40 31.12 -26.93
C LEU A 871 5.36 30.32 -27.82
N GLY A 872 4.82 29.45 -28.70
CA GLY A 872 5.64 28.59 -29.57
C GLY A 872 6.28 27.40 -28.87
N LEU A 873 5.85 27.07 -27.66
CA LEU A 873 6.43 25.97 -26.85
C LEU A 873 5.67 24.63 -26.98
N GLY A 874 4.98 24.41 -28.10
CA GLY A 874 4.34 23.13 -28.42
C GLY A 874 3.39 22.66 -27.33
N LYS A 875 3.52 21.39 -26.88
CA LYS A 875 2.68 20.76 -25.84
C LYS A 875 3.05 21.16 -24.41
N SER A 876 3.87 22.20 -24.22
CA SER A 876 4.34 22.65 -22.90
C SER A 876 3.26 23.39 -22.13
N TYR A 877 3.30 23.33 -20.80
CA TYR A 877 2.32 24.00 -19.94
C TYR A 877 2.85 24.32 -18.53
N LEU A 878 2.17 25.25 -17.87
CA LEU A 878 2.29 25.49 -16.43
C LEU A 878 1.08 24.86 -15.74
N GLN A 879 1.30 24.24 -14.58
CA GLN A 879 0.23 23.64 -13.79
C GLN A 879 0.34 24.04 -12.32
N LEU A 880 -0.78 24.37 -11.71
CA LEU A 880 -0.94 24.59 -10.27
C LEU A 880 -1.89 23.51 -9.73
N ASN A 881 -1.50 22.89 -8.64
CA ASN A 881 -2.35 21.97 -7.91
C ASN A 881 -2.52 22.43 -6.46
N VAL A 882 -3.74 22.34 -5.94
CA VAL A 882 -4.07 22.58 -4.53
C VAL A 882 -4.82 21.37 -4.01
N TYR A 883 -4.14 20.59 -3.18
CA TYR A 883 -4.75 19.47 -2.45
C TYR A 883 -5.37 19.97 -1.16
N ASN A 884 -6.55 19.46 -0.80
CA ASN A 884 -7.28 19.85 0.41
C ASN A 884 -7.43 21.38 0.55
N LEU A 885 -8.03 22.03 -0.45
CA LEU A 885 -8.16 23.48 -0.60
C LEU A 885 -8.61 24.20 0.68
N PHE A 886 -9.56 23.63 1.41
CA PHE A 886 -10.12 24.21 2.63
C PHE A 886 -9.34 23.82 3.90
N ASN A 887 -8.19 23.14 3.76
CA ASN A 887 -7.40 22.65 4.88
C ASN A 887 -8.22 21.84 5.90
N GLN A 888 -9.13 21.01 5.39
CA GLN A 888 -9.98 20.15 6.20
C GLN A 888 -9.12 19.22 7.06
N PHE A 889 -9.32 19.26 8.36
CA PHE A 889 -8.76 18.23 9.24
C PHE A 889 -9.60 16.95 9.13
N TYR A 890 -8.92 15.80 9.00
CA TYR A 890 -9.59 14.50 8.95
C TYR A 890 -8.66 13.39 9.44
N VAL A 891 -9.28 12.34 9.98
CA VAL A 891 -8.58 11.09 10.26
C VAL A 891 -8.43 10.34 8.94
N GLY A 892 -7.21 10.09 8.51
CA GLY A 892 -6.88 9.34 7.30
C GLY A 892 -7.19 7.85 7.48
N GLY A 893 -6.19 7.09 7.93
CA GLY A 893 -6.34 5.68 8.23
C GLY A 893 -6.40 5.39 9.74
N PHE A 894 -6.78 4.18 10.07
CA PHE A 894 -6.62 3.61 11.40
C PHE A 894 -6.47 2.09 11.26
N GLY A 895 -5.72 1.49 12.18
CA GLY A 895 -5.57 0.04 12.21
C GLY A 895 -6.93 -0.61 12.45
N GLY A 896 -7.40 -1.41 11.51
CA GLY A 896 -8.63 -2.17 11.66
C GLY A 896 -8.43 -3.29 12.67
N ASN A 897 -8.77 -3.03 13.93
CA ASN A 897 -8.80 -4.05 14.97
C ASN A 897 -10.23 -4.53 15.13
N ALA A 898 -10.37 -5.78 15.48
CA ALA A 898 -11.69 -6.35 15.79
C ALA A 898 -12.33 -5.67 17.01
N PHE A 899 -11.51 -5.27 17.98
CA PHE A 899 -11.94 -4.59 19.21
C PHE A 899 -10.74 -3.90 19.88
N GLN A 900 -11.01 -2.99 20.80
CA GLN A 900 -9.97 -2.39 21.64
C GLN A 900 -9.36 -3.46 22.57
N ASN A 901 -8.03 -3.53 22.62
CA ASN A 901 -7.35 -4.48 23.50
C ASN A 901 -7.85 -4.39 24.94
N GLN A 902 -7.94 -5.53 25.61
CA GLN A 902 -8.44 -5.64 26.96
C GLN A 902 -7.64 -6.69 27.73
N THR A 903 -7.36 -6.42 28.98
CA THR A 903 -6.73 -7.38 29.90
C THR A 903 -7.76 -7.78 30.94
N PHE A 904 -8.12 -9.06 30.96
CA PHE A 904 -9.00 -9.61 31.99
C PHE A 904 -8.23 -9.81 33.30
N CYS A 905 -8.82 -9.37 34.40
CA CYS A 905 -8.24 -9.45 35.74
C CYS A 905 -9.00 -10.48 36.59
N PRO A 906 -8.51 -11.72 36.69
CA PRO A 906 -9.20 -12.79 37.43
C PRO A 906 -9.12 -12.65 38.97
N GLY A 907 -8.46 -11.64 39.48
CA GLY A 907 -8.04 -11.52 40.89
C GLY A 907 -6.76 -12.32 41.16
N ASN A 908 -6.00 -11.91 42.15
CA ASN A 908 -4.73 -12.53 42.52
C ASN A 908 -3.68 -12.65 41.40
N THR A 909 -3.54 -11.63 40.56
CA THR A 909 -2.53 -11.65 39.49
C THR A 909 -1.37 -10.72 39.81
N THR A 910 -0.20 -11.11 39.33
CA THR A 910 1.02 -10.28 39.34
C THR A 910 1.10 -9.32 38.15
N SER A 911 0.08 -9.29 37.29
CA SER A 911 0.02 -8.39 36.15
C SER A 911 -0.05 -6.95 36.57
N THR A 912 0.88 -6.11 36.12
CA THR A 912 0.89 -4.67 36.38
C THR A 912 -0.38 -3.97 35.90
N ALA A 913 -0.98 -4.44 34.80
CA ALA A 913 -2.23 -3.92 34.25
C ALA A 913 -3.44 -4.17 35.18
N CYS A 914 -3.39 -5.20 35.98
CA CYS A 914 -4.46 -5.60 36.90
C CYS A 914 -4.22 -5.13 38.34
N ASN A 915 -3.16 -4.38 38.61
CA ASN A 915 -2.85 -3.90 39.96
C ASN A 915 -3.95 -2.93 40.45
N GLY A 916 -4.57 -3.27 41.55
CA GLY A 916 -5.68 -2.52 42.12
C GLY A 916 -7.03 -2.69 41.40
N VAL A 917 -7.13 -3.61 40.44
CA VAL A 917 -8.37 -3.90 39.70
C VAL A 917 -9.11 -5.06 40.36
N GLY A 918 -10.43 -4.90 40.56
CA GLY A 918 -11.28 -5.93 41.16
C GLY A 918 -11.35 -7.20 40.27
N ALA A 919 -11.50 -8.35 40.92
CA ALA A 919 -11.67 -9.63 40.23
C ALA A 919 -12.88 -9.63 39.29
N GLY A 920 -12.73 -10.20 38.10
CA GLY A 920 -13.79 -10.28 37.09
C GLY A 920 -13.93 -9.04 36.20
N LEU A 921 -13.11 -8.02 36.42
CA LEU A 921 -13.07 -6.83 35.56
C LEU A 921 -12.05 -7.00 34.45
N SER A 922 -12.27 -6.29 33.36
CA SER A 922 -11.30 -6.09 32.30
C SER A 922 -10.81 -4.65 32.28
N VAL A 923 -9.54 -4.47 32.05
CA VAL A 923 -8.90 -3.15 31.83
C VAL A 923 -8.82 -2.90 30.34
N TYR A 924 -9.26 -1.73 29.89
CA TYR A 924 -9.03 -1.30 28.52
C TYR A 924 -7.54 -1.06 28.27
N GLY A 925 -7.01 -1.65 27.23
CA GLY A 925 -5.66 -1.48 26.76
C GLY A 925 -5.49 -0.21 25.93
N ASN A 926 -4.45 -0.21 25.11
CA ASN A 926 -4.09 0.93 24.30
C ASN A 926 -5.21 1.33 23.34
N THR A 927 -5.33 2.64 23.13
CA THR A 927 -6.22 3.19 22.07
C THR A 927 -5.64 2.88 20.70
N PRO A 928 -6.47 2.89 19.63
CA PRO A 928 -5.99 2.61 18.29
C PRO A 928 -4.99 3.68 17.82
N ASN A 929 -4.08 3.25 16.96
CA ASN A 929 -3.28 4.19 16.18
C ASN A 929 -4.14 4.78 15.06
N VAL A 930 -3.97 6.07 14.83
CA VAL A 930 -4.67 6.81 13.78
C VAL A 930 -3.66 7.56 12.93
N GLN A 931 -3.93 7.59 11.64
CA GLN A 931 -3.19 8.42 10.70
C GLN A 931 -3.95 9.71 10.46
N ILE A 932 -3.25 10.83 10.52
CA ILE A 932 -3.83 12.13 10.22
C ILE A 932 -3.74 12.32 8.71
N GLY A 933 -4.84 12.77 8.12
CA GLY A 933 -4.90 13.05 6.69
C GLY A 933 -4.06 14.25 6.30
N ALA A 934 -3.53 14.22 5.07
CA ALA A 934 -2.66 15.26 4.54
C ALA A 934 -3.31 16.66 4.63
N PRO A 935 -2.57 17.69 5.08
CA PRO A 935 -3.07 19.06 5.14
C PRO A 935 -3.22 19.67 3.74
N ARG A 936 -3.71 20.92 3.67
CA ARG A 936 -3.67 21.67 2.41
C ARG A 936 -2.22 21.72 1.92
N THR A 937 -2.06 21.45 0.63
CA THR A 937 -0.75 21.44 -0.01
C THR A 937 -0.87 22.07 -1.38
N VAL A 938 0.00 23.04 -1.65
CA VAL A 938 0.07 23.78 -2.92
C VAL A 938 1.35 23.41 -3.64
N SER A 939 1.25 23.08 -4.92
CA SER A 939 2.41 22.81 -5.77
C SER A 939 2.25 23.44 -7.16
N GLY A 940 3.35 23.91 -7.70
CA GLY A 940 3.46 24.42 -9.08
C GLY A 940 4.39 23.54 -9.90
N THR A 941 4.01 23.32 -11.16
CA THR A 941 4.79 22.51 -12.11
C THR A 941 4.95 23.24 -13.42
N VAL A 942 6.14 23.20 -13.99
CA VAL A 942 6.38 23.57 -15.39
C VAL A 942 6.73 22.30 -16.16
N VAL A 943 6.09 22.13 -17.31
CA VAL A 943 6.33 21.00 -18.22
C VAL A 943 6.74 21.52 -19.56
N PHE A 944 7.90 21.06 -20.05
CA PHE A 944 8.37 21.26 -21.41
C PHE A 944 8.26 19.94 -22.16
N GLN A 945 7.57 19.95 -23.29
CA GLN A 945 7.39 18.77 -24.13
C GLN A 945 7.62 19.15 -25.60
N PHE A 946 8.51 18.44 -26.23
CA PHE A 946 8.96 18.65 -27.60
C PHE A 946 8.69 17.44 -28.48
#